data_411f595386a9a43aee991b16ffabb3dc
#
_entry.id   411f595386a9a43aee991b16ffabb3dc
#
_cell.length_a   1.000
_cell.length_b   1.000
_cell.length_c   1.000
_cell.angle_alpha   90.00
_cell.angle_beta   90.00
_cell.angle_gamma   90.00
#
_symmetry.space_group_name_H-M   'P 1'
#
loop_
_entity.id
_entity.type
_entity.pdbx_description
1 polymer ?
#
loop_
_entity_poly.entity_id
_entity_poly.type
_entity_poly.pdbx_seq_one_letter_code
_entity_poly.pdbx_strand_id
1 'polypeptide(L)'
;MVTASGRNIDAVGKSVLSSAKIGRTSWRYYQASVAVGACEYYLGAGEQPGVWVGRGLPELGLEADSEVNEQQLEAVFARALHPVTGQALGRGFRADAVTGFDLTFSAPKSVSVLWALGGVTAQTHVAQAHRAAVLAALAYLDAHAALSRRGTDGVEQVRTAGFAAALFDHRTSRAGDPQLHTHALVPNKLRCADGIWRTIDGHELFHHKKAAGVLYQAALRAELRSRLGVQFGAPSAHGQAEILGVPTELMTAWSKRAAQIATEAVPVIAEYEATLGRSLTRNERAAVTKTAVLKTRKGKAPAGNVSVLHNRWQAEAAALGWGAETLHDAVITAARPFAKPFAVDVTPAVTPSHSGTTVTEPFAADVTAVTEPFAVAVTPAVTPSQSELAVLTAGRRRGVFSRADLTIEVAAALPVAAETADEVRVRVEHLTNGSVGHWTAMRLGAPPVGVTPRASDARFTSREVLQTEAAVLRVAAAGQAKHVGQVPATALDPELMAGLGADQQAAVTKLTTGGDFLIVLTAPAGAGKTTTLGGAAKIWENAGFRVVGLAPSARAAAELAKATDGTAETLAKWLHQQYKLTDLPAHEQAAWTPTARTVLVVDEASMASTFDLHTLTRIARQARAKIVLVGDPAQIGAINAPGGLIAAMAARGHGIELDQVHRFHHEWEAAASLRLRNGDASVIGVYADAGRLHNVRDPDQAATAVFAHWQQARARGSEVMMLARTRDDVDQLNALAKTAAQHAGQSHGPQLVVGEKSFQAGDVIRTKRNNRSITLGETHVRNGDRYTILATTGDGGLLVDELAGRGTTMLPANYVAEHVDHGWASTIDAAQGATTDIAILLVRPGIDREHLYVGLTRGREENHAYVAPQVDDDHALPPVGDTGARSLLHAALARSGRNEAAHTLLDRANAANRPALPVPSARAIQTAAAEEAAARSRRLATQQIIDQHRRAERGVGRGIGL
;
A
#
# COMPACT_ATOMS: atom_id res chain seq x y z
N MET A 1 43.59 -1.24 5.65
CA MET A 1 42.88 0.01 5.94
C MET A 1 41.62 -0.02 5.12
N VAL A 2 40.53 -0.41 5.70
CA VAL A 2 39.23 -0.58 5.01
C VAL A 2 38.30 0.48 5.55
N THR A 3 37.89 1.38 4.70
CA THR A 3 36.88 2.39 4.98
C THR A 3 35.53 1.71 5.06
N ALA A 4 34.98 1.57 6.26
CA ALA A 4 33.64 1.10 6.48
C ALA A 4 32.64 2.18 6.03
N SER A 5 31.96 1.95 4.93
CA SER A 5 30.78 2.71 4.54
C SER A 5 29.67 2.44 5.54
N GLY A 6 29.28 3.48 6.31
CA GLY A 6 28.16 3.40 7.24
C GLY A 6 26.85 3.06 6.50
N ARG A 7 26.39 1.84 6.65
CA ARG A 7 25.03 1.47 6.23
C ARG A 7 24.07 1.77 7.39
N ASN A 8 23.11 2.62 7.09
CA ASN A 8 21.90 2.74 7.86
C ASN A 8 21.29 1.33 8.00
N ILE A 9 21.34 0.81 9.21
CA ILE A 9 20.48 -0.31 9.60
C ILE A 9 19.08 0.31 9.64
N ASP A 10 18.35 0.21 8.54
CA ASP A 10 16.92 0.49 8.54
C ASP A 10 16.30 -0.45 9.57
N ALA A 11 16.14 0.08 10.77
CA ALA A 11 15.38 -0.57 11.79
C ALA A 11 14.01 -0.91 11.19
N VAL A 12 13.70 -2.19 11.16
CA VAL A 12 12.37 -2.74 10.88
C VAL A 12 11.34 -1.74 11.39
N GLY A 13 10.49 -1.23 10.49
CA GLY A 13 9.64 -0.07 10.69
C GLY A 13 8.76 -0.17 11.94
N LYS A 14 9.33 0.18 13.10
CA LYS A 14 8.57 0.37 14.32
C LYS A 14 7.71 1.61 14.11
N SER A 15 6.40 1.41 14.12
CA SER A 15 5.44 2.51 14.10
C SER A 15 5.82 3.52 15.19
N VAL A 16 6.02 4.78 14.80
CA VAL A 16 6.37 5.89 15.71
C VAL A 16 5.34 6.07 16.81
N LEU A 17 4.09 5.78 16.51
CA LEU A 17 2.98 5.65 17.45
C LEU A 17 2.41 4.24 17.31
N SER A 18 2.66 3.40 18.30
CA SER A 18 2.01 2.10 18.41
C SER A 18 0.71 2.19 19.18
N SER A 19 -0.20 1.25 18.97
CA SER A 19 -1.45 1.18 19.72
C SER A 19 -1.77 -0.27 20.06
N ALA A 20 -2.23 -0.49 21.30
CA ALA A 20 -2.78 -1.75 21.76
C ALA A 20 -4.21 -1.55 22.26
N LYS A 21 -5.07 -2.55 22.09
CA LYS A 21 -6.39 -2.57 22.70
C LYS A 21 -6.26 -3.08 24.14
N ILE A 22 -6.95 -2.47 25.09
CA ILE A 22 -7.03 -2.89 26.48
C ILE A 22 -8.34 -3.64 26.64
N GLY A 23 -8.30 -4.93 26.97
CA GLY A 23 -9.47 -5.77 27.24
C GLY A 23 -9.78 -5.88 28.73
N ARG A 24 -11.01 -6.32 29.06
CA ARG A 24 -11.45 -6.48 30.44
C ARG A 24 -10.69 -7.58 31.20
N THR A 25 -10.23 -8.64 30.52
CA THR A 25 -9.43 -9.73 31.05
C THR A 25 -7.94 -9.43 31.01
N SER A 26 -7.49 -8.72 30.01
CA SER A 26 -6.15 -8.19 29.96
C SER A 26 -5.92 -7.13 31.02
N TRP A 27 -6.97 -6.51 31.61
CA TRP A 27 -6.83 -5.68 32.79
C TRP A 27 -6.40 -6.51 34.00
N ARG A 28 -6.89 -7.75 34.19
CA ARG A 28 -6.38 -8.67 35.23
C ARG A 28 -4.97 -9.19 34.92
N TYR A 29 -4.60 -9.31 33.65
CA TYR A 29 -3.22 -9.55 33.22
C TYR A 29 -2.36 -8.29 33.36
N TYR A 30 -2.93 -7.12 33.13
CA TYR A 30 -2.38 -5.82 33.52
C TYR A 30 -2.50 -5.61 35.04
N GLN A 31 -3.36 -6.26 35.76
CA GLN A 31 -3.40 -6.34 37.24
C GLN A 31 -2.47 -7.44 37.81
N ALA A 32 -2.32 -8.60 37.21
CA ALA A 32 -1.45 -9.69 37.69
C ALA A 32 -0.05 -9.73 37.04
N SER A 33 0.19 -9.10 35.89
CA SER A 33 1.51 -8.92 35.25
C SER A 33 1.75 -7.53 34.66
N VAL A 34 0.79 -6.67 34.69
CA VAL A 34 0.85 -5.26 34.32
C VAL A 34 -0.09 -4.39 35.17
N ALA A 35 -1.03 -4.82 35.97
CA ALA A 35 -1.77 -3.95 36.85
C ALA A 35 -1.56 -4.19 38.34
N VAL A 36 -1.35 -5.37 38.84
CA VAL A 36 -0.42 -5.54 39.98
C VAL A 36 0.99 -5.26 39.49
N GLY A 37 1.30 -5.51 38.28
CA GLY A 37 2.40 -5.01 37.57
C GLY A 37 2.18 -3.81 36.65
N ALA A 38 1.03 -3.12 36.42
CA ALA A 38 0.98 -1.88 35.70
C ALA A 38 0.84 -0.67 36.60
N CYS A 39 0.19 -0.77 37.74
CA CYS A 39 0.49 0.16 38.82
C CYS A 39 1.87 -0.12 39.44
N GLU A 40 2.29 -1.37 39.69
CA GLU A 40 3.67 -1.65 40.05
C GLU A 40 4.67 -1.51 38.89
N TYR A 41 4.28 -1.74 37.65
CA TYR A 41 5.11 -1.47 36.45
C TYR A 41 5.18 0.02 36.19
N TYR A 42 4.12 0.76 36.38
CA TYR A 42 4.07 2.20 36.17
C TYR A 42 4.40 3.01 37.42
N LEU A 43 4.12 2.52 38.63
CA LEU A 43 4.39 3.19 39.89
C LEU A 43 5.59 2.59 40.68
N GLY A 44 5.98 1.36 40.38
CA GLY A 44 7.06 0.67 41.10
C GLY A 44 8.37 0.76 40.34
N ALA A 45 9.33 1.50 40.81
CA ALA A 45 10.74 1.56 40.41
C ALA A 45 11.34 2.97 40.30
N GLY A 46 10.80 3.94 41.06
CA GLY A 46 11.33 5.32 41.08
C GLY A 46 11.04 6.09 39.80
N GLU A 47 10.09 5.65 38.98
CA GLU A 47 9.51 6.43 37.89
C GLU A 47 8.44 7.38 38.47
N GLN A 48 8.22 8.52 37.82
CA GLN A 48 7.22 9.48 38.28
C GLN A 48 5.81 8.89 38.15
N PRO A 49 4.89 9.20 39.09
CA PRO A 49 3.51 8.77 38.98
C PRO A 49 2.90 9.25 37.69
N GLY A 50 1.98 8.46 37.15
CA GLY A 50 1.21 8.84 35.96
C GLY A 50 0.36 10.08 36.21
N VAL A 51 0.04 10.83 35.18
CA VAL A 51 -0.78 12.02 35.27
C VAL A 51 -1.92 12.01 34.29
N TRP A 52 -3.05 12.59 34.69
CA TRP A 52 -4.21 12.74 33.84
C TRP A 52 -4.10 13.95 32.91
N VAL A 53 -4.45 13.77 31.63
CA VAL A 53 -4.46 14.84 30.60
C VAL A 53 -5.66 14.69 29.68
N GLY A 54 -6.05 15.75 29.00
CA GLY A 54 -7.04 15.75 27.94
C GLY A 54 -8.29 16.57 28.26
N ARG A 55 -9.03 16.96 27.21
CA ARG A 55 -10.22 17.80 27.32
C ARG A 55 -11.41 17.12 28.00
N GLY A 56 -11.47 15.79 28.00
CA GLY A 56 -12.54 15.01 28.60
C GLY A 56 -12.44 14.85 30.11
N LEU A 57 -11.39 15.35 30.77
CA LEU A 57 -11.17 15.20 32.21
C LEU A 57 -12.28 15.81 33.08
N PRO A 58 -12.81 17.03 32.79
CA PRO A 58 -13.90 17.62 33.57
C PRO A 58 -15.13 16.71 33.66
N GLU A 59 -15.41 15.96 32.60
CA GLU A 59 -16.53 15.01 32.56
C GLU A 59 -16.33 13.79 33.49
N LEU A 60 -15.09 13.55 33.91
CA LEU A 60 -14.72 12.51 34.88
C LEU A 60 -14.44 13.09 36.28
N GLY A 61 -14.62 14.41 36.46
CA GLY A 61 -14.30 15.08 37.72
C GLY A 61 -12.81 15.03 38.07
N LEU A 62 -11.93 14.96 37.03
CA LEU A 62 -10.49 14.91 37.18
C LEU A 62 -9.85 16.23 36.70
N GLU A 63 -8.75 16.60 37.32
CA GLU A 63 -7.99 17.79 36.97
C GLU A 63 -6.80 17.42 36.07
N ALA A 64 -6.42 18.34 35.16
CA ALA A 64 -5.23 18.16 34.35
C ALA A 64 -3.98 18.13 35.25
N ASP A 65 -3.01 17.29 34.88
CA ASP A 65 -1.75 17.06 35.60
C ASP A 65 -1.93 16.48 37.02
N SER A 66 -3.18 16.12 37.44
CA SER A 66 -3.39 15.37 38.67
C SER A 66 -2.84 13.95 38.58
N GLU A 67 -2.36 13.43 39.71
CA GLU A 67 -1.76 12.10 39.79
C GLU A 67 -2.79 10.99 39.52
N VAL A 68 -2.40 9.99 38.75
CA VAL A 68 -3.19 8.80 38.48
C VAL A 68 -3.07 7.79 39.61
N ASN A 69 -4.20 7.38 40.19
CA ASN A 69 -4.22 6.33 41.18
C ASN A 69 -4.93 5.05 40.67
N GLU A 70 -4.69 3.93 41.35
CA GLU A 70 -5.21 2.61 40.98
C GLU A 70 -6.74 2.57 40.97
N GLN A 71 -7.40 3.19 41.98
CA GLN A 71 -8.85 3.21 42.07
C GLN A 71 -9.51 3.92 40.90
N GLN A 72 -8.90 5.03 40.41
CA GLN A 72 -9.36 5.76 39.24
C GLN A 72 -9.23 4.91 37.97
N LEU A 73 -8.08 4.22 37.80
CA LEU A 73 -7.87 3.32 36.67
C LEU A 73 -8.86 2.16 36.67
N GLU A 74 -9.05 1.51 37.83
CA GLU A 74 -10.02 0.42 38.00
C GLU A 74 -11.44 0.90 37.67
N ALA A 75 -11.85 2.03 38.22
CA ALA A 75 -13.18 2.58 37.97
C ALA A 75 -13.44 2.77 36.47
N VAL A 76 -12.51 3.42 35.78
CA VAL A 76 -12.70 3.83 34.38
C VAL A 76 -12.50 2.67 33.40
N PHE A 77 -11.41 1.89 33.53
CA PHE A 77 -11.04 0.84 32.57
C PHE A 77 -11.66 -0.51 32.84
N ALA A 78 -11.90 -0.89 34.13
CA ALA A 78 -12.49 -2.18 34.44
C ALA A 78 -14.00 -2.14 34.57
N ARG A 79 -14.52 -1.11 35.27
CA ARG A 79 -15.91 -1.05 35.69
C ARG A 79 -16.78 -0.12 34.87
N ALA A 80 -16.21 0.76 34.01
CA ALA A 80 -16.91 1.85 33.34
C ALA A 80 -17.70 2.73 34.33
N LEU A 81 -17.04 3.12 35.43
CA LEU A 81 -17.58 3.98 36.48
C LEU A 81 -16.84 5.33 36.50
N HIS A 82 -17.54 6.38 36.84
CA HIS A 82 -16.98 7.69 37.07
C HIS A 82 -16.02 7.63 38.29
N PRO A 83 -14.75 8.02 38.16
CA PRO A 83 -13.72 7.73 39.15
C PRO A 83 -13.90 8.47 40.50
N VAL A 84 -14.69 9.55 40.51
CA VAL A 84 -14.97 10.36 41.71
C VAL A 84 -16.33 10.01 42.31
N THR A 85 -17.39 9.94 41.48
CA THR A 85 -18.77 9.78 42.00
C THR A 85 -19.24 8.33 42.03
N GLY A 86 -18.53 7.40 41.39
CA GLY A 86 -18.95 5.99 41.24
C GLY A 86 -20.14 5.75 40.32
N GLN A 87 -20.68 6.79 39.65
CA GLN A 87 -21.78 6.66 38.71
C GLN A 87 -21.36 5.90 37.45
N ALA A 88 -22.30 5.20 36.81
CA ALA A 88 -22.02 4.45 35.59
C ALA A 88 -21.71 5.38 34.42
N LEU A 89 -20.61 5.10 33.70
CA LEU A 89 -20.27 5.76 32.43
C LEU A 89 -21.04 5.10 31.29
N GLY A 90 -22.36 5.22 31.30
CA GLY A 90 -23.25 4.58 30.36
C GLY A 90 -23.31 3.05 30.51
N ARG A 91 -23.38 2.31 29.42
CA ARG A 91 -23.45 0.86 29.44
C ARG A 91 -22.13 0.22 29.90
N GLY A 92 -22.18 -0.71 30.85
CA GLY A 92 -21.00 -1.44 31.31
C GLY A 92 -20.30 -2.23 30.18
N PHE A 93 -19.05 -2.60 30.43
CA PHE A 93 -18.28 -3.41 29.48
C PHE A 93 -18.73 -4.88 29.50
N ARG A 94 -18.84 -5.50 28.33
CA ARG A 94 -18.98 -6.96 28.19
C ARG A 94 -17.65 -7.64 28.54
N ALA A 95 -17.68 -8.97 28.71
CA ALA A 95 -16.48 -9.74 29.07
C ALA A 95 -15.34 -9.61 28.04
N ASP A 96 -15.69 -9.51 26.76
CA ASP A 96 -14.79 -9.42 25.60
C ASP A 96 -14.61 -7.98 25.06
N ALA A 97 -15.10 -6.98 25.81
CA ALA A 97 -15.07 -5.60 25.32
C ALA A 97 -13.67 -4.99 25.38
N VAL A 98 -13.35 -4.18 24.38
CA VAL A 98 -12.21 -3.24 24.42
C VAL A 98 -12.54 -2.13 25.40
N THR A 99 -11.85 -2.08 26.53
CA THR A 99 -12.10 -1.12 27.62
C THR A 99 -11.31 0.17 27.48
N GLY A 100 -10.26 0.16 26.64
CA GLY A 100 -9.43 1.33 26.34
C GLY A 100 -8.42 1.06 25.25
N PHE A 101 -7.61 2.06 24.99
CA PHE A 101 -6.50 2.00 24.03
C PHE A 101 -5.22 2.49 24.71
N ASP A 102 -4.13 1.75 24.57
CA ASP A 102 -2.79 2.18 24.92
C ASP A 102 -2.10 2.75 23.68
N LEU A 103 -1.85 4.03 23.69
CA LEU A 103 -1.15 4.77 22.63
C LEU A 103 0.27 5.03 23.10
N THR A 104 1.25 4.31 22.54
CA THR A 104 2.65 4.41 22.95
C THR A 104 3.46 5.26 22.00
N PHE A 105 3.95 6.41 22.48
CA PHE A 105 4.82 7.34 21.77
C PHE A 105 6.29 7.03 22.10
N SER A 106 7.11 6.75 21.11
CA SER A 106 8.53 6.42 21.31
C SER A 106 9.44 7.42 20.64
N ALA A 107 10.39 7.95 21.40
CA ALA A 107 11.43 8.84 20.88
C ALA A 107 12.46 8.05 20.03
N PRO A 108 13.12 8.70 19.04
CA PRO A 108 14.27 8.14 18.33
C PRO A 108 15.38 7.71 19.29
N LYS A 109 16.21 6.75 18.85
CA LYS A 109 17.26 6.22 19.73
C LYS A 109 18.29 7.28 20.12
N SER A 110 18.68 8.14 19.18
CA SER A 110 19.63 9.25 19.46
C SER A 110 19.11 10.21 20.53
N VAL A 111 17.78 10.47 20.57
CA VAL A 111 17.17 11.30 21.62
C VAL A 111 17.29 10.63 22.98
N SER A 112 17.08 9.32 23.06
CA SER A 112 17.25 8.55 24.30
C SER A 112 18.72 8.48 24.75
N VAL A 113 19.67 8.41 23.82
CA VAL A 113 21.10 8.48 24.07
C VAL A 113 21.48 9.84 24.63
N LEU A 114 21.03 10.93 23.99
CA LEU A 114 21.28 12.30 24.46
C LEU A 114 20.69 12.52 25.86
N TRP A 115 19.49 12.00 26.14
CA TRP A 115 18.90 12.04 27.47
C TRP A 115 19.74 11.29 28.49
N ALA A 116 20.29 10.12 28.17
CA ALA A 116 21.04 9.28 29.09
C ALA A 116 22.44 9.83 29.44
N LEU A 117 23.12 10.51 28.51
CA LEU A 117 24.51 10.96 28.66
C LEU A 117 24.69 12.47 28.76
N GLY A 118 23.73 13.27 28.27
CA GLY A 118 23.89 14.70 28.11
C GLY A 118 23.88 15.56 29.39
N GLY A 119 23.88 14.93 30.57
CA GLY A 119 23.83 15.62 31.85
C GLY A 119 22.45 16.13 32.22
N VAL A 120 22.30 16.72 33.44
CA VAL A 120 21.00 17.08 34.04
C VAL A 120 20.19 18.06 33.18
N THR A 121 20.84 19.04 32.59
CA THR A 121 20.19 20.04 31.73
C THR A 121 19.59 19.40 30.48
N ALA A 122 20.37 18.58 29.77
CA ALA A 122 19.91 17.88 28.60
C ALA A 122 18.78 16.87 28.94
N GLN A 123 18.90 16.16 30.05
CA GLN A 123 17.87 15.25 30.55
C GLN A 123 16.53 15.96 30.75
N THR A 124 16.57 17.11 31.43
CA THR A 124 15.37 17.90 31.71
C THR A 124 14.72 18.40 30.42
N HIS A 125 15.53 18.99 29.52
CA HIS A 125 15.02 19.54 28.26
C HIS A 125 14.50 18.46 27.33
N VAL A 126 15.18 17.30 27.23
CA VAL A 126 14.71 16.18 26.42
C VAL A 126 13.41 15.60 26.95
N ALA A 127 13.27 15.42 28.29
CA ALA A 127 12.02 14.95 28.91
C ALA A 127 10.87 15.92 28.65
N GLN A 128 11.11 17.23 28.83
CA GLN A 128 10.11 18.28 28.55
C GLN A 128 9.71 18.32 27.08
N ALA A 129 10.68 18.22 26.16
CA ALA A 129 10.42 18.18 24.71
C ALA A 129 9.60 16.96 24.31
N HIS A 130 9.93 15.80 24.86
CA HIS A 130 9.18 14.57 24.64
C HIS A 130 7.72 14.70 25.13
N ARG A 131 7.55 15.19 26.36
CA ARG A 131 6.22 15.42 26.96
C ARG A 131 5.39 16.39 26.12
N ALA A 132 5.95 17.53 25.73
CA ALA A 132 5.29 18.52 24.91
C ALA A 132 4.83 17.95 23.57
N ALA A 133 5.70 17.16 22.90
CA ALA A 133 5.37 16.51 21.65
C ALA A 133 4.24 15.46 21.78
N VAL A 134 4.21 14.69 22.88
CA VAL A 134 3.12 13.75 23.20
C VAL A 134 1.80 14.49 23.37
N LEU A 135 1.79 15.60 24.13
CA LEU A 135 0.59 16.41 24.34
C LEU A 135 0.07 17.02 23.03
N ALA A 136 0.95 17.54 22.17
CA ALA A 136 0.58 18.08 20.87
C ALA A 136 -0.06 16.98 19.96
N ALA A 137 0.48 15.77 19.95
CA ALA A 137 -0.07 14.66 19.19
C ALA A 137 -1.40 14.15 19.76
N LEU A 138 -1.56 14.13 21.09
CA LEU A 138 -2.85 13.80 21.73
C LEU A 138 -3.91 14.87 21.45
N ALA A 139 -3.54 16.17 21.49
CA ALA A 139 -4.44 17.26 21.12
C ALA A 139 -4.93 17.14 19.66
N TYR A 140 -4.04 16.71 18.74
CA TYR A 140 -4.45 16.41 17.37
C TYR A 140 -5.44 15.24 17.30
N LEU A 141 -5.18 14.14 18.01
CA LEU A 141 -6.10 13.00 18.06
C LEU A 141 -7.43 13.38 18.71
N ASP A 142 -7.39 14.21 19.73
CA ASP A 142 -8.59 14.73 20.43
C ASP A 142 -9.46 15.57 19.48
N ALA A 143 -8.85 16.41 18.65
CA ALA A 143 -9.56 17.23 17.68
C ALA A 143 -10.20 16.42 16.55
N HIS A 144 -9.58 15.32 16.12
CA HIS A 144 -9.96 14.61 14.89
C HIS A 144 -10.50 13.19 15.12
N ALA A 145 -10.24 12.57 16.27
CA ALA A 145 -10.57 11.17 16.54
C ALA A 145 -11.40 10.97 17.82
N ALA A 146 -11.60 11.99 18.66
CA ALA A 146 -12.46 11.90 19.83
C ALA A 146 -13.94 11.98 19.45
N LEU A 147 -14.38 10.99 18.67
CA LEU A 147 -15.72 10.87 18.13
C LEU A 147 -16.36 9.58 18.60
N SER A 148 -17.70 9.56 18.60
CA SER A 148 -18.50 8.39 18.93
C SER A 148 -19.59 8.18 17.89
N ARG A 149 -20.38 7.11 18.02
CA ARG A 149 -21.47 6.77 17.07
C ARG A 149 -22.77 6.50 17.80
N ARG A 150 -23.90 6.86 17.17
CA ARG A 150 -25.25 6.57 17.64
C ARG A 150 -26.16 6.11 16.51
N GLY A 151 -27.38 5.64 16.86
CA GLY A 151 -28.37 5.09 15.94
C GLY A 151 -28.17 3.61 15.65
N THR A 152 -29.10 2.99 14.90
CA THR A 152 -29.02 1.60 14.46
C THR A 152 -27.77 1.43 13.60
N ASP A 153 -26.95 0.41 13.87
CA ASP A 153 -25.64 0.16 13.22
C ASP A 153 -24.64 1.32 13.33
N GLY A 154 -24.87 2.26 14.25
CA GLY A 154 -23.99 3.40 14.49
C GLY A 154 -23.86 4.31 13.26
N VAL A 155 -24.94 4.58 12.54
CA VAL A 155 -24.93 5.36 11.29
C VAL A 155 -24.56 6.82 11.49
N GLU A 156 -24.79 7.40 12.68
CA GLU A 156 -24.52 8.80 12.96
C GLU A 156 -23.26 8.98 13.81
N GLN A 157 -22.31 9.76 13.34
CA GLN A 157 -21.13 10.16 14.09
C GLN A 157 -21.44 11.38 14.97
N VAL A 158 -21.06 11.33 16.24
CA VAL A 158 -21.34 12.38 17.22
C VAL A 158 -20.06 12.92 17.83
N ARG A 159 -20.02 14.23 18.05
CA ARG A 159 -18.94 14.91 18.77
C ARG A 159 -18.99 14.59 20.24
N THR A 160 -17.82 14.66 20.90
CA THR A 160 -17.65 14.39 22.32
C THR A 160 -16.94 15.53 23.03
N ALA A 161 -16.92 15.47 24.35
CA ALA A 161 -16.15 16.40 25.19
C ALA A 161 -14.63 16.28 25.02
N GLY A 162 -14.16 15.17 24.42
CA GLY A 162 -12.76 14.91 24.17
C GLY A 162 -12.26 13.67 24.90
N PHE A 163 -10.97 13.36 24.71
CA PHE A 163 -10.29 12.28 25.43
C PHE A 163 -9.95 12.69 26.85
N ALA A 164 -10.03 11.73 27.76
CA ALA A 164 -9.24 11.69 29.00
C ALA A 164 -8.14 10.64 28.81
N ALA A 165 -6.92 10.93 29.17
CA ALA A 165 -5.82 9.98 29.03
C ALA A 165 -4.93 9.97 30.30
N ALA A 166 -4.56 8.78 30.76
CA ALA A 166 -3.56 8.61 31.80
C ALA A 166 -2.20 8.42 31.15
N LEU A 167 -1.26 9.34 31.38
CA LEU A 167 0.09 9.29 30.81
C LEU A 167 1.09 8.71 31.79
N PHE A 168 1.89 7.77 31.32
CA PHE A 168 2.97 7.13 32.05
C PHE A 168 4.26 7.25 31.25
N ASP A 169 5.21 8.02 31.76
CA ASP A 169 6.49 8.29 31.11
C ASP A 169 7.52 7.25 31.53
N HIS A 170 8.03 6.49 30.56
CA HIS A 170 9.05 5.48 30.77
C HIS A 170 10.38 5.90 30.14
N ARG A 171 11.47 5.56 30.84
CA ARG A 171 12.83 5.98 30.49
C ARG A 171 13.72 4.85 29.99
N THR A 172 13.30 3.60 30.25
CA THR A 172 14.12 2.43 29.96
C THR A 172 13.38 1.39 29.12
N SER A 173 14.11 0.70 28.25
CA SER A 173 13.66 -0.56 27.69
C SER A 173 13.62 -1.62 28.80
N ARG A 174 12.96 -2.77 28.57
CA ARG A 174 12.99 -3.91 29.50
C ARG A 174 14.39 -4.51 29.72
N ALA A 175 15.31 -4.26 28.80
CA ALA A 175 16.72 -4.64 28.95
C ALA A 175 17.53 -3.61 29.79
N GLY A 176 16.87 -2.56 30.25
CA GLY A 176 17.49 -1.47 31.01
C GLY A 176 18.30 -0.51 30.12
N ASP A 177 18.13 -0.53 28.79
CA ASP A 177 18.74 0.47 27.90
C ASP A 177 17.95 1.77 27.95
N PRO A 178 18.58 2.93 27.70
CA PRO A 178 17.88 4.19 27.57
C PRO A 178 16.86 4.11 26.42
N GLN A 179 15.60 4.35 26.75
CA GLN A 179 14.52 4.46 25.75
C GLN A 179 13.37 5.27 26.31
N LEU A 180 13.25 6.51 25.86
CA LEU A 180 12.15 7.38 26.21
C LEU A 180 10.89 6.98 25.43
N HIS A 181 9.82 6.71 26.17
CA HIS A 181 8.50 6.44 25.60
C HIS A 181 7.41 6.75 26.63
N THR A 182 6.26 7.19 26.13
CA THR A 182 5.09 7.50 26.95
C THR A 182 3.94 6.60 26.53
N HIS A 183 3.33 5.93 27.50
CA HIS A 183 2.04 5.26 27.33
C HIS A 183 0.91 6.23 27.67
N ALA A 184 0.01 6.46 26.71
CA ALA A 184 -1.21 7.21 26.91
C ALA A 184 -2.40 6.25 26.92
N LEU A 185 -2.91 5.94 28.11
CA LEU A 185 -4.06 5.04 28.29
C LEU A 185 -5.36 5.84 28.11
N VAL A 186 -6.08 5.62 27.03
CA VAL A 186 -7.33 6.30 26.70
C VAL A 186 -8.49 5.35 26.97
N PRO A 187 -9.40 5.62 27.93
CA PRO A 187 -10.56 4.77 28.19
C PRO A 187 -11.55 4.81 27.02
N ASN A 188 -12.13 3.65 26.73
CA ASN A 188 -13.12 3.52 25.65
C ASN A 188 -14.51 4.02 26.10
N LYS A 189 -14.54 5.21 26.71
CA LYS A 189 -15.75 5.92 27.14
C LYS A 189 -15.58 7.41 26.92
N LEU A 190 -16.51 7.99 26.16
CA LEU A 190 -16.56 9.43 25.89
C LEU A 190 -17.93 10.00 26.23
N ARG A 191 -17.94 11.18 26.82
CA ARG A 191 -19.16 11.98 27.04
C ARG A 191 -19.51 12.65 25.70
N CYS A 192 -20.65 12.27 25.13
CA CYS A 192 -21.13 12.88 23.88
C CYS A 192 -21.85 14.21 24.13
N ALA A 193 -21.97 15.04 23.09
CA ALA A 193 -22.64 16.34 23.17
C ALA A 193 -24.11 16.25 23.66
N ASP A 194 -24.77 15.11 23.50
CA ASP A 194 -26.10 14.82 24.01
C ASP A 194 -26.11 14.36 25.48
N GLY A 195 -24.99 14.45 26.15
CA GLY A 195 -24.87 14.08 27.56
C GLY A 195 -24.77 12.56 27.83
N ILE A 196 -24.73 11.70 26.82
CA ILE A 196 -24.68 10.23 26.98
C ILE A 196 -23.25 9.73 26.82
N TRP A 197 -22.83 8.81 27.69
CA TRP A 197 -21.54 8.11 27.58
C TRP A 197 -21.61 6.99 26.55
N ARG A 198 -20.70 7.01 25.57
CA ARG A 198 -20.56 6.00 24.50
C ARG A 198 -19.11 5.57 24.33
N THR A 199 -18.89 4.56 23.51
CA THR A 199 -17.55 4.10 23.11
C THR A 199 -16.95 4.98 22.02
N ILE A 200 -15.62 5.01 21.94
CA ILE A 200 -14.86 5.68 20.89
C ILE A 200 -15.22 5.08 19.52
N ASP A 201 -15.33 5.90 18.47
CA ASP A 201 -15.30 5.41 17.10
C ASP A 201 -13.85 5.01 16.76
N GLY A 202 -13.52 3.73 17.00
CA GLY A 202 -12.17 3.21 16.79
C GLY A 202 -11.65 3.38 15.37
N HIS A 203 -12.55 3.47 14.36
CA HIS A 203 -12.15 3.71 12.98
C HIS A 203 -11.43 5.05 12.83
N GLU A 204 -11.96 6.13 13.43
CA GLU A 204 -11.33 7.46 13.38
C GLU A 204 -9.99 7.47 14.12
N LEU A 205 -9.92 6.83 15.29
CA LEU A 205 -8.68 6.73 16.04
C LEU A 205 -7.55 6.06 15.22
N PHE A 206 -7.86 4.93 14.59
CA PHE A 206 -6.88 4.21 13.76
C PHE A 206 -6.55 4.95 12.46
N HIS A 207 -7.52 5.67 11.88
CA HIS A 207 -7.31 6.47 10.67
C HIS A 207 -6.32 7.62 10.91
N HIS A 208 -6.45 8.30 12.06
CA HIS A 208 -5.60 9.44 12.41
C HIS A 208 -4.29 9.07 13.13
N LYS A 209 -4.13 7.82 13.59
CA LYS A 209 -2.95 7.37 14.35
C LYS A 209 -1.63 7.67 13.65
N LYS A 210 -1.50 7.37 12.35
CA LYS A 210 -0.26 7.61 11.61
C LYS A 210 0.07 9.09 11.53
N ALA A 211 -0.92 9.94 11.28
CA ALA A 211 -0.75 11.40 11.23
C ALA A 211 -0.27 11.95 12.58
N ALA A 212 -0.89 11.49 13.68
CA ALA A 212 -0.46 11.85 15.04
C ALA A 212 1.00 11.44 15.34
N GLY A 213 1.41 10.24 14.87
CA GLY A 213 2.80 9.79 15.01
C GLY A 213 3.80 10.65 14.28
N VAL A 214 3.50 11.04 13.03
CA VAL A 214 4.38 11.93 12.24
C VAL A 214 4.43 13.33 12.85
N LEU A 215 3.28 13.85 13.31
CA LEU A 215 3.20 15.12 14.03
C LEU A 215 4.03 15.11 15.32
N TYR A 216 3.92 14.05 16.14
CA TYR A 216 4.75 13.86 17.34
C TYR A 216 6.24 13.99 17.02
N GLN A 217 6.71 13.34 15.93
CA GLN A 217 8.13 13.41 15.52
C GLN A 217 8.53 14.83 15.06
N ALA A 218 7.67 15.53 14.35
CA ALA A 218 7.92 16.91 13.94
C ALA A 218 8.00 17.84 15.16
N ALA A 219 7.04 17.72 16.09
CA ALA A 219 7.00 18.48 17.33
C ALA A 219 8.22 18.22 18.24
N LEU A 220 8.62 16.94 18.38
CA LEU A 220 9.80 16.57 19.16
C LEU A 220 11.08 17.18 18.59
N ARG A 221 11.24 17.17 17.26
CA ARG A 221 12.40 17.80 16.61
C ARG A 221 12.44 19.31 16.85
N ALA A 222 11.30 19.98 16.76
CA ALA A 222 11.20 21.43 16.99
C ALA A 222 11.55 21.81 18.43
N GLU A 223 10.96 21.13 19.40
CA GLU A 223 11.24 21.34 20.83
C GLU A 223 12.72 21.12 21.16
N LEU A 224 13.32 20.02 20.66
CA LEU A 224 14.73 19.73 20.92
C LEU A 224 15.65 20.75 20.23
N ARG A 225 15.29 21.21 19.04
CA ARG A 225 16.04 22.28 18.37
C ARG A 225 15.91 23.59 19.14
N SER A 226 14.71 23.91 19.61
CA SER A 226 14.47 25.13 20.40
C SER A 226 15.23 25.14 21.73
N ARG A 227 15.19 24.00 22.46
CA ARG A 227 15.77 23.90 23.81
C ARG A 227 17.26 23.62 23.85
N LEU A 228 17.79 22.89 22.88
CA LEU A 228 19.14 22.35 22.88
C LEU A 228 19.97 22.70 21.63
N GLY A 229 19.37 23.37 20.63
CA GLY A 229 20.09 23.73 19.38
C GLY A 229 20.46 22.54 18.50
N VAL A 230 20.02 21.32 18.79
CA VAL A 230 20.41 20.12 18.05
C VAL A 230 19.87 20.10 16.63
N GLN A 231 20.59 19.44 15.73
CA GLN A 231 20.21 19.22 14.34
C GLN A 231 19.85 17.75 14.10
N PHE A 232 19.00 17.53 13.10
CA PHE A 232 18.52 16.20 12.74
C PHE A 232 18.91 15.86 11.31
N GLY A 233 19.12 14.56 11.06
CA GLY A 233 19.22 14.02 9.72
C GLY A 233 17.89 14.10 8.95
N ALA A 234 17.90 13.66 7.69
CA ALA A 234 16.69 13.62 6.86
C ALA A 234 15.62 12.72 7.50
N PRO A 235 14.36 13.18 7.62
CA PRO A 235 13.31 12.37 8.18
C PRO A 235 12.94 11.22 7.24
N SER A 236 12.66 10.05 7.82
CA SER A 236 12.10 8.91 7.12
C SER A 236 10.67 9.18 6.62
N ALA A 237 10.11 8.28 5.82
CA ALA A 237 8.70 8.34 5.39
C ALA A 237 7.68 8.33 6.55
N HIS A 238 8.13 8.03 7.78
CA HIS A 238 7.35 8.09 9.01
C HIS A 238 7.67 9.31 9.87
N GLY A 239 8.44 10.27 9.33
CA GLY A 239 8.83 11.49 10.02
C GLY A 239 9.92 11.32 11.08
N GLN A 240 10.45 10.10 11.31
CA GLN A 240 11.51 9.84 12.26
C GLN A 240 12.86 10.29 11.72
N ALA A 241 13.64 10.99 12.54
CA ALA A 241 15.02 11.38 12.24
C ALA A 241 15.87 11.24 13.48
N GLU A 242 17.15 10.91 13.30
CA GLU A 242 18.12 10.83 14.39
C GLU A 242 18.87 12.16 14.53
N ILE A 243 19.33 12.49 15.74
CA ILE A 243 20.13 13.67 16.02
C ILE A 243 21.51 13.49 15.37
N LEU A 244 21.95 14.48 14.63
CA LEU A 244 23.28 14.50 14.01
C LEU A 244 24.36 14.63 15.11
N GLY A 245 25.45 13.88 14.97
CA GLY A 245 26.56 13.83 15.94
C GLY A 245 26.38 12.78 17.03
N VAL A 246 25.19 12.16 17.18
CA VAL A 246 25.03 11.02 18.10
C VAL A 246 25.61 9.75 17.47
N PRO A 247 26.59 9.08 18.12
CA PRO A 247 27.33 7.95 17.55
C PRO A 247 26.44 6.73 17.32
N THR A 248 26.60 6.11 16.14
CA THR A 248 25.86 4.88 15.79
C THR A 248 26.22 3.71 16.71
N GLU A 249 27.46 3.66 17.18
CA GLU A 249 27.96 2.65 18.12
C GLU A 249 27.18 2.66 19.43
N LEU A 250 26.92 3.84 20.00
CA LEU A 250 26.10 3.98 21.22
C LEU A 250 24.65 3.59 20.98
N MET A 251 24.09 4.02 19.85
CA MET A 251 22.71 3.64 19.48
C MET A 251 22.56 2.12 19.34
N THR A 252 23.58 1.45 18.77
CA THR A 252 23.61 -0.01 18.61
C THR A 252 23.82 -0.71 19.94
N ALA A 253 24.81 -0.28 20.73
CA ALA A 253 25.12 -0.87 22.03
C ALA A 253 23.93 -0.82 22.99
N TRP A 254 23.11 0.23 22.92
CA TRP A 254 21.91 0.39 23.74
C TRP A 254 20.59 -0.05 23.06
N SER A 255 20.73 -0.88 22.05
CA SER A 255 19.62 -1.65 21.46
C SER A 255 19.63 -3.11 21.94
N LYS A 256 20.17 -3.35 23.16
CA LYS A 256 20.33 -4.69 23.79
C LYS A 256 19.04 -5.50 23.82
N ARG A 257 17.91 -4.85 24.00
CA ARG A 257 16.61 -5.55 24.00
C ARG A 257 16.37 -6.28 22.67
N ALA A 258 16.72 -5.67 21.56
CA ALA A 258 16.63 -6.34 20.25
C ALA A 258 17.67 -7.49 20.17
N ALA A 259 18.87 -7.26 20.66
CA ALA A 259 19.94 -8.26 20.73
C ALA A 259 19.63 -9.38 21.74
N GLN A 260 19.15 -9.06 22.97
CA GLN A 260 18.75 -10.03 23.99
C GLN A 260 17.55 -10.86 23.55
N ILE A 261 16.55 -10.20 22.95
CA ILE A 261 15.42 -10.91 22.36
C ILE A 261 15.93 -11.89 21.31
N ALA A 262 16.91 -11.49 20.50
CA ALA A 262 17.54 -12.39 19.55
C ALA A 262 18.30 -13.54 20.27
N THR A 263 19.08 -13.23 21.31
CA THR A 263 19.94 -14.22 22.01
C THR A 263 19.12 -15.14 22.93
N GLU A 264 18.16 -14.63 23.70
CA GLU A 264 17.31 -15.45 24.59
C GLU A 264 16.28 -16.26 23.82
N ALA A 265 15.92 -15.82 22.63
CA ALA A 265 15.10 -16.58 21.72
C ALA A 265 15.87 -17.75 21.09
N VAL A 266 17.21 -17.67 20.97
CA VAL A 266 18.05 -18.71 20.34
C VAL A 266 17.85 -20.08 20.99
N PRO A 267 17.97 -20.29 22.33
CA PRO A 267 17.76 -21.61 22.92
C PRO A 267 16.30 -22.07 22.82
N VAL A 268 15.35 -21.16 22.99
CA VAL A 268 13.91 -21.47 22.85
C VAL A 268 13.59 -21.74 21.39
N ILE A 269 14.17 -20.97 20.49
CA ILE A 269 14.11 -21.19 19.05
C ILE A 269 14.70 -22.57 18.73
N ALA A 270 15.89 -22.91 19.26
CA ALA A 270 16.54 -24.19 19.03
C ALA A 270 15.73 -25.37 19.61
N GLU A 271 15.11 -25.21 20.77
CA GLU A 271 14.20 -26.20 21.36
C GLU A 271 12.95 -26.41 20.50
N TYR A 272 12.32 -25.31 20.05
CA TYR A 272 11.21 -25.39 19.11
C TYR A 272 11.66 -25.94 17.76
N GLU A 273 12.83 -25.53 17.26
CA GLU A 273 13.42 -26.06 16.03
C GLU A 273 13.73 -27.55 16.14
N ALA A 274 14.26 -28.01 17.28
CA ALA A 274 14.48 -29.42 17.55
C ALA A 274 13.16 -30.20 17.67
N THR A 275 12.15 -29.64 18.32
CA THR A 275 10.82 -30.25 18.49
C THR A 275 10.07 -30.32 17.16
N LEU A 276 10.22 -29.31 16.34
CA LEU A 276 9.56 -29.21 15.02
C LEU A 276 10.39 -29.87 13.90
N GLY A 277 11.63 -30.25 14.17
CA GLY A 277 12.56 -30.80 13.17
C GLY A 277 12.92 -29.80 12.05
N ARG A 278 12.80 -28.48 12.32
CA ARG A 278 13.03 -27.40 11.35
C ARG A 278 13.35 -26.07 12.00
N SER A 279 14.00 -25.17 11.28
CA SER A 279 14.22 -23.81 11.76
C SER A 279 12.92 -22.99 11.83
N LEU A 280 12.82 -22.16 12.87
CA LEU A 280 11.73 -21.21 13.04
C LEU A 280 11.90 -20.03 12.08
N THR A 281 10.80 -19.56 11.60
CA THR A 281 10.70 -18.43 10.69
C THR A 281 10.81 -17.10 11.45
N ARG A 282 10.96 -15.98 10.76
CA ARG A 282 11.02 -14.64 11.38
C ARG A 282 9.82 -14.38 12.28
N ASN A 283 8.60 -14.71 11.85
CA ASN A 283 7.39 -14.50 12.64
C ASN A 283 7.23 -15.57 13.72
N GLU A 284 7.56 -16.81 13.46
CA GLU A 284 7.66 -17.83 14.51
C GLU A 284 8.81 -17.50 15.45
N ARG A 285 9.95 -17.05 14.96
CA ARG A 285 11.01 -16.48 15.79
C ARG A 285 10.50 -15.25 16.53
N ALA A 286 9.75 -14.37 15.86
CA ALA A 286 9.13 -13.22 16.51
C ALA A 286 8.02 -13.64 17.47
N ALA A 287 7.22 -14.65 17.14
CA ALA A 287 6.20 -15.22 18.02
C ALA A 287 6.81 -16.08 19.13
N VAL A 288 7.74 -16.98 18.82
CA VAL A 288 8.54 -17.74 19.79
C VAL A 288 9.44 -16.79 20.57
N THR A 289 9.99 -15.77 19.96
CA THR A 289 10.70 -14.68 20.61
C THR A 289 9.75 -13.89 21.50
N LYS A 290 8.54 -13.59 21.06
CA LYS A 290 7.49 -12.95 21.86
C LYS A 290 7.01 -13.89 22.98
N THR A 291 6.85 -15.18 22.71
CA THR A 291 6.49 -16.22 23.68
C THR A 291 7.68 -16.57 24.58
N ALA A 292 8.89 -16.63 24.07
CA ALA A 292 10.11 -16.77 24.84
C ALA A 292 10.34 -15.54 25.74
N VAL A 293 10.10 -14.34 25.20
CA VAL A 293 10.08 -13.09 25.95
C VAL A 293 8.97 -13.07 26.99
N LEU A 294 7.83 -13.71 26.75
CA LEU A 294 6.76 -13.88 27.73
C LEU A 294 7.08 -14.98 28.77
N LYS A 295 7.64 -16.11 28.35
CA LYS A 295 8.04 -17.23 29.22
C LYS A 295 9.32 -16.93 30.02
N THR A 296 10.27 -16.23 29.41
CA THR A 296 11.51 -15.76 30.05
C THR A 296 11.34 -14.38 30.69
N ARG A 297 10.12 -13.90 30.83
CA ARG A 297 9.78 -12.67 31.54
C ARG A 297 10.20 -12.82 33.01
N LYS A 298 11.51 -12.68 33.26
CA LYS A 298 11.93 -12.33 34.59
C LYS A 298 11.14 -11.13 35.03
N GLY A 299 10.50 -11.22 36.20
CA GLY A 299 9.91 -10.04 36.79
C GLY A 299 10.90 -8.91 36.63
N LYS A 300 10.44 -7.71 36.25
CA LYS A 300 11.31 -6.53 36.14
C LYS A 300 12.11 -6.52 37.43
N ALA A 301 13.44 -6.72 37.33
CA ALA A 301 14.29 -6.42 38.48
C ALA A 301 13.89 -5.00 38.90
N PRO A 302 13.65 -4.74 40.20
CA PRO A 302 13.29 -3.41 40.64
C PRO A 302 14.28 -2.47 39.95
N ALA A 303 13.76 -1.52 39.15
CA ALA A 303 14.61 -0.56 38.44
C ALA A 303 15.40 0.11 39.56
N GLY A 304 16.69 -0.19 39.60
CA GLY A 304 17.57 0.44 40.54
C GLY A 304 17.41 1.94 40.41
N ASN A 305 17.56 2.67 41.52
CA ASN A 305 17.52 4.14 41.54
C ASN A 305 18.07 4.71 40.22
N VAL A 306 17.39 5.67 39.60
CA VAL A 306 17.75 6.30 38.29
C VAL A 306 19.25 6.63 38.25
N SER A 307 19.86 7.01 39.37
CA SER A 307 21.29 7.20 39.54
C SER A 307 22.12 5.96 39.23
N VAL A 308 21.68 4.77 39.63
CA VAL A 308 22.39 3.50 39.36
C VAL A 308 22.36 3.16 37.89
N LEU A 309 21.23 3.41 37.23
CA LEU A 309 21.12 3.24 35.78
C LEU A 309 22.00 4.21 35.04
N HIS A 310 22.04 5.49 35.45
CA HIS A 310 22.89 6.51 34.84
C HIS A 310 24.37 6.16 34.97
N ASN A 311 24.82 5.78 36.16
CA ASN A 311 26.21 5.37 36.38
C ASN A 311 26.58 4.18 35.49
N ARG A 312 25.66 3.21 35.31
CA ARG A 312 25.88 2.09 34.40
C ARG A 312 26.00 2.54 32.98
N TRP A 313 25.11 3.40 32.48
CA TRP A 313 25.17 3.91 31.12
C TRP A 313 26.42 4.74 30.87
N GLN A 314 26.84 5.56 31.83
CA GLN A 314 28.10 6.30 31.74
C GLN A 314 29.32 5.37 31.66
N ALA A 315 29.36 4.30 32.46
CA ALA A 315 30.41 3.31 32.39
C ALA A 315 30.42 2.54 31.06
N GLU A 316 29.24 2.15 30.55
CA GLU A 316 29.09 1.48 29.24
C GLU A 316 29.54 2.41 28.09
N ALA A 317 29.19 3.69 28.15
CA ALA A 317 29.60 4.68 27.14
C ALA A 317 31.10 4.96 27.20
N ALA A 318 31.65 5.09 28.39
CA ALA A 318 33.09 5.29 28.60
C ALA A 318 33.93 4.12 28.05
N ALA A 319 33.43 2.89 28.16
CA ALA A 319 34.08 1.71 27.55
C ALA A 319 34.10 1.76 26.00
N LEU A 320 33.20 2.55 25.39
CA LEU A 320 33.18 2.84 23.95
C LEU A 320 33.90 4.15 23.58
N GLY A 321 34.57 4.81 24.55
CA GLY A 321 35.27 6.08 24.33
C GLY A 321 34.38 7.32 24.34
N TRP A 322 33.13 7.20 24.83
CA TRP A 322 32.15 8.28 24.86
C TRP A 322 31.80 8.71 26.28
N GLY A 323 31.65 10.02 26.47
CA GLY A 323 31.17 10.64 27.71
C GLY A 323 30.25 11.81 27.42
N ALA A 324 29.81 12.51 28.47
CA ALA A 324 28.90 13.66 28.33
C ALA A 324 29.51 14.77 27.48
N GLU A 325 30.78 15.11 27.71
CA GLU A 325 31.50 16.18 27.00
C GLU A 325 31.75 15.81 25.54
N THR A 326 32.30 14.62 25.26
CA THR A 326 32.56 14.15 23.90
C THR A 326 31.29 14.02 23.07
N LEU A 327 30.18 13.58 23.67
CA LEU A 327 28.87 13.56 23.02
C LEU A 327 28.37 14.99 22.73
N HIS A 328 28.48 15.87 23.72
CA HIS A 328 28.12 17.28 23.57
C HIS A 328 28.86 17.94 22.41
N ASP A 329 30.19 17.79 22.39
CA ASP A 329 31.06 18.35 21.35
C ASP A 329 30.74 17.80 19.95
N ALA A 330 30.46 16.50 19.86
CA ALA A 330 30.05 15.86 18.60
C ALA A 330 28.70 16.42 18.09
N VAL A 331 27.70 16.56 18.97
CA VAL A 331 26.37 17.11 18.63
C VAL A 331 26.46 18.58 18.26
N ILE A 332 27.21 19.40 19.02
CA ILE A 332 27.40 20.83 18.72
C ILE A 332 28.20 21.03 17.42
N THR A 333 29.23 20.23 17.19
CA THR A 333 30.02 20.29 15.94
C THR A 333 29.13 19.93 14.73
N ALA A 334 28.30 18.94 14.87
CA ALA A 334 27.33 18.57 13.84
C ALA A 334 26.22 19.64 13.65
N ALA A 335 25.95 20.46 14.66
CA ALA A 335 24.96 21.54 14.60
C ALA A 335 25.50 22.82 13.95
N ARG A 336 26.84 22.98 13.76
CA ARG A 336 27.41 24.12 13.06
C ARG A 336 26.83 24.21 11.65
N PRO A 337 26.36 25.38 11.19
CA PRO A 337 25.72 25.46 9.90
C PRO A 337 26.74 25.09 8.82
N PHE A 338 26.43 24.07 8.00
CA PHE A 338 27.05 23.91 6.71
C PHE A 338 26.82 25.23 5.96
N ALA A 339 27.87 25.90 5.51
CA ALA A 339 27.86 27.19 4.83
C ALA A 339 27.24 27.13 3.40
N LYS A 340 26.47 26.09 3.11
CA LYS A 340 25.58 26.01 1.94
C LYS A 340 24.21 25.53 2.40
N PRO A 341 23.12 26.24 2.02
CA PRO A 341 21.81 25.65 2.22
C PRO A 341 21.80 24.29 1.53
N PHE A 342 21.42 23.25 2.26
CA PHE A 342 21.12 21.95 1.68
C PHE A 342 20.03 22.21 0.63
N ALA A 343 20.44 22.32 -0.63
CA ALA A 343 19.55 21.97 -1.71
C ALA A 343 19.23 20.53 -1.45
N VAL A 344 18.01 20.25 -1.01
CA VAL A 344 17.45 18.92 -1.09
C VAL A 344 17.57 18.55 -2.54
N ASP A 345 18.55 17.71 -2.84
CA ASP A 345 18.61 17.03 -4.12
C ASP A 345 17.44 16.05 -4.13
N VAL A 346 16.26 16.64 -4.20
CA VAL A 346 15.10 16.02 -4.81
C VAL A 346 15.53 16.02 -6.26
N THR A 347 16.25 14.97 -6.66
CA THR A 347 16.29 14.64 -8.08
C THR A 347 14.81 14.54 -8.44
N PRO A 348 14.22 15.54 -9.10
CA PRO A 348 12.88 15.41 -9.58
C PRO A 348 12.98 14.29 -10.61
N ALA A 349 12.22 13.24 -10.47
CA ALA A 349 11.75 12.56 -11.65
C ALA A 349 11.31 13.69 -12.58
N VAL A 350 12.12 13.92 -13.61
CA VAL A 350 12.11 15.03 -14.56
C VAL A 350 10.72 15.64 -14.68
N THR A 351 10.52 16.82 -14.09
CA THR A 351 9.29 17.60 -14.26
C THR A 351 9.35 18.22 -15.66
N PRO A 352 8.37 17.96 -16.52
CA PRO A 352 8.17 18.82 -17.68
C PRO A 352 7.72 20.18 -17.11
N SER A 353 8.48 21.23 -17.42
CA SER A 353 8.11 22.61 -17.17
C SER A 353 6.76 22.89 -17.83
N HIS A 354 5.71 23.11 -17.04
CA HIS A 354 4.46 23.63 -17.53
C HIS A 354 4.41 25.12 -17.21
N SER A 355 4.63 25.92 -18.24
CA SER A 355 4.24 27.32 -18.24
C SER A 355 2.72 27.41 -18.18
N GLY A 356 2.22 28.01 -17.12
CA GLY A 356 0.80 28.33 -16.99
C GLY A 356 0.38 29.40 -17.98
N THR A 357 -0.65 29.12 -18.74
CA THR A 357 -1.48 30.15 -19.40
C THR A 357 -2.85 30.12 -18.76
N THR A 358 -3.19 31.18 -18.09
CA THR A 358 -4.55 31.56 -17.74
C THR A 358 -5.35 31.74 -19.03
N VAL A 359 -6.34 30.87 -19.24
CA VAL A 359 -7.38 31.11 -20.24
C VAL A 359 -8.69 31.27 -19.50
N THR A 360 -9.09 32.53 -19.37
CA THR A 360 -10.49 32.94 -19.21
C THR A 360 -11.03 33.11 -20.62
N GLU A 361 -12.07 32.36 -20.95
CA GLU A 361 -13.20 32.72 -21.79
C GLU A 361 -13.74 31.59 -22.65
N PRO A 362 -14.99 31.66 -23.16
CA PRO A 362 -15.85 30.48 -23.27
C PRO A 362 -15.80 29.79 -24.65
N PHE A 363 -16.32 28.58 -24.65
CA PHE A 363 -16.43 27.70 -25.81
C PHE A 363 -17.24 28.32 -26.96
N ALA A 364 -16.60 28.41 -28.16
CA ALA A 364 -17.26 28.23 -29.43
C ALA A 364 -16.23 27.71 -30.48
N ALA A 365 -16.70 26.83 -31.33
CA ALA A 365 -15.94 26.05 -32.33
C ALA A 365 -15.05 26.87 -33.25
N ASP A 366 -13.85 26.36 -33.53
CA ASP A 366 -13.46 26.05 -34.93
C ASP A 366 -12.12 25.33 -34.96
N VAL A 367 -12.04 24.25 -35.73
CA VAL A 367 -10.83 23.47 -35.99
C VAL A 367 -10.30 23.85 -37.34
N THR A 368 -9.38 24.81 -37.38
CA THR A 368 -8.48 24.96 -38.54
C THR A 368 -7.09 25.37 -38.09
N ALA A 369 -6.14 24.62 -38.57
CA ALA A 369 -4.69 24.77 -38.61
C ALA A 369 -4.07 26.04 -38.00
N VAL A 370 -3.23 25.84 -36.93
CA VAL A 370 -2.19 26.82 -36.62
C VAL A 370 -0.85 26.09 -36.55
N THR A 371 -0.08 26.25 -37.58
CA THR A 371 1.36 26.06 -37.61
C THR A 371 1.99 27.42 -37.31
N GLU A 372 2.39 27.66 -36.05
CA GLU A 372 3.39 28.67 -35.70
C GLU A 372 4.17 28.25 -34.45
N PRO A 373 5.46 28.54 -34.37
CA PRO A 373 6.28 28.16 -33.22
C PRO A 373 6.02 29.14 -32.08
N PHE A 374 5.49 28.64 -30.97
CA PHE A 374 5.33 29.42 -29.73
C PHE A 374 6.68 29.72 -29.11
N ALA A 375 7.08 30.98 -29.11
CA ALA A 375 8.11 31.52 -28.24
C ALA A 375 7.56 31.53 -26.79
N VAL A 376 8.08 30.66 -25.95
CA VAL A 376 7.73 30.61 -24.51
C VAL A 376 8.41 31.76 -23.79
N ALA A 377 7.66 32.76 -23.36
CA ALA A 377 8.12 33.72 -22.38
C ALA A 377 8.34 32.99 -21.03
N VAL A 378 9.59 32.89 -20.58
CA VAL A 378 9.95 32.31 -19.27
C VAL A 378 9.49 33.28 -18.20
N THR A 379 8.31 33.04 -17.66
CA THR A 379 7.89 33.65 -16.37
C THR A 379 8.74 33.06 -15.25
N PRO A 380 9.23 33.84 -14.27
CA PRO A 380 9.99 33.29 -13.17
C PRO A 380 9.18 32.23 -12.44
N ALA A 381 9.80 31.04 -12.25
CA ALA A 381 9.16 29.92 -11.60
C ALA A 381 8.73 30.33 -10.17
N VAL A 382 7.44 30.43 -9.93
CA VAL A 382 6.87 30.65 -8.60
C VAL A 382 7.07 29.37 -7.80
N THR A 383 7.85 29.45 -6.72
CA THR A 383 8.05 28.30 -5.83
C THR A 383 6.71 27.90 -5.20
N PRO A 384 6.26 26.64 -5.32
CA PRO A 384 5.01 26.18 -4.75
C PRO A 384 4.94 26.44 -3.24
N SER A 385 3.80 26.85 -2.71
CA SER A 385 3.60 26.95 -1.27
C SER A 385 3.69 25.58 -0.60
N GLN A 386 3.97 25.52 0.69
CA GLN A 386 4.02 24.25 1.44
C GLN A 386 2.68 23.49 1.35
N SER A 387 1.57 24.19 1.38
CA SER A 387 0.24 23.61 1.22
C SER A 387 0.04 23.01 -0.17
N GLU A 388 0.49 23.67 -1.21
CA GLU A 388 0.43 23.20 -2.59
C GLU A 388 1.31 21.97 -2.78
N LEU A 389 2.55 22.00 -2.27
CA LEU A 389 3.47 20.87 -2.34
C LEU A 389 2.91 19.62 -1.65
N ALA A 390 2.24 19.79 -0.49
CA ALA A 390 1.59 18.69 0.21
C ALA A 390 0.46 18.06 -0.63
N VAL A 391 -0.38 18.89 -1.25
CA VAL A 391 -1.47 18.43 -2.15
C VAL A 391 -0.92 17.69 -3.37
N LEU A 392 0.11 18.25 -4.02
CA LEU A 392 0.75 17.63 -5.18
C LEU A 392 1.39 16.29 -4.80
N THR A 393 2.10 16.24 -3.68
CA THR A 393 2.74 15.01 -3.20
C THR A 393 1.73 13.94 -2.87
N ALA A 394 0.66 14.27 -2.13
CA ALA A 394 -0.41 13.33 -1.83
C ALA A 394 -1.11 12.83 -3.10
N GLY A 395 -1.39 13.74 -4.05
CA GLY A 395 -1.98 13.40 -5.35
C GLY A 395 -1.11 12.47 -6.18
N ARG A 396 0.19 12.77 -6.29
CA ARG A 396 1.14 11.94 -7.05
C ARG A 396 1.38 10.56 -6.44
N ARG A 397 1.25 10.42 -5.11
CA ARG A 397 1.43 9.13 -4.41
C ARG A 397 0.18 8.27 -4.39
N ARG A 398 -1.02 8.88 -4.37
CA ARG A 398 -2.26 8.14 -4.09
C ARG A 398 -3.38 8.39 -5.10
N GLY A 399 -3.35 9.49 -5.83
CA GLY A 399 -4.46 9.96 -6.66
C GLY A 399 -5.60 10.54 -5.82
N VAL A 400 -6.15 9.73 -4.94
CA VAL A 400 -7.21 10.10 -3.98
C VAL A 400 -6.68 9.97 -2.56
N PHE A 401 -6.90 10.97 -1.72
CA PHE A 401 -6.36 11.04 -0.35
C PHE A 401 -7.36 11.65 0.64
N SER A 402 -7.13 11.39 1.91
CA SER A 402 -7.90 11.95 3.03
C SER A 402 -7.18 13.16 3.65
N ARG A 403 -7.87 13.84 4.59
CA ARG A 403 -7.23 14.86 5.43
C ARG A 403 -6.05 14.33 6.23
N ALA A 404 -6.16 13.11 6.80
CA ALA A 404 -5.08 12.50 7.55
C ALA A 404 -3.84 12.24 6.67
N ASP A 405 -4.03 11.86 5.41
CA ASP A 405 -2.92 11.72 4.45
C ASP A 405 -2.22 13.06 4.18
N LEU A 406 -2.97 14.15 4.05
CA LEU A 406 -2.38 15.50 3.92
C LEU A 406 -1.62 15.91 5.17
N THR A 407 -2.15 15.63 6.36
CA THR A 407 -1.44 15.90 7.63
C THR A 407 -0.09 15.15 7.67
N ILE A 408 -0.03 13.91 7.17
CA ILE A 408 1.23 13.14 7.07
C ILE A 408 2.22 13.85 6.15
N GLU A 409 1.82 14.25 4.96
CA GLU A 409 2.71 14.90 3.99
C GLU A 409 3.18 16.29 4.50
N VAL A 410 2.29 17.06 5.10
CA VAL A 410 2.63 18.35 5.72
C VAL A 410 3.63 18.18 6.86
N ALA A 411 3.34 17.28 7.82
CA ALA A 411 4.17 17.10 9.00
C ALA A 411 5.55 16.47 8.67
N ALA A 412 5.60 15.59 7.67
CA ALA A 412 6.84 14.98 7.22
C ALA A 412 7.76 15.98 6.49
N ALA A 413 7.18 16.85 5.67
CA ALA A 413 7.91 17.84 4.88
C ALA A 413 8.17 19.16 5.62
N LEU A 414 7.64 19.31 6.85
CA LEU A 414 7.72 20.57 7.59
C LEU A 414 9.18 20.93 7.90
N PRO A 415 9.70 22.08 7.43
CA PRO A 415 10.98 22.59 7.89
C PRO A 415 10.88 22.89 9.39
N VAL A 416 11.68 22.22 10.18
CA VAL A 416 11.66 22.39 11.64
C VAL A 416 12.45 23.65 11.99
N ALA A 417 11.77 24.66 12.53
CA ALA A 417 12.37 25.81 13.18
C ALA A 417 12.50 25.57 14.71
N ALA A 418 13.03 26.54 15.43
CA ALA A 418 13.02 26.55 16.89
C ALA A 418 11.61 26.99 17.35
N GLU A 419 10.69 26.05 17.50
CA GLU A 419 9.28 26.26 17.82
C GLU A 419 8.87 25.33 18.96
N THR A 420 7.78 25.67 19.64
CA THR A 420 7.14 24.77 20.61
C THR A 420 6.34 23.68 19.90
N ALA A 421 6.09 22.59 20.60
CA ALA A 421 5.29 21.48 20.07
C ALA A 421 3.88 21.89 19.65
N ASP A 422 3.26 22.81 20.40
CA ASP A 422 1.92 23.32 20.09
C ASP A 422 1.94 24.25 18.86
N GLU A 423 2.93 25.12 18.73
CA GLU A 423 3.11 25.93 17.52
C GLU A 423 3.28 25.05 16.28
N VAL A 424 4.05 23.96 16.37
CA VAL A 424 4.17 22.97 15.30
C VAL A 424 2.82 22.33 14.99
N ARG A 425 2.05 21.91 15.99
CA ARG A 425 0.70 21.36 15.81
C ARG A 425 -0.20 22.36 15.11
N VAL A 426 -0.27 23.58 15.61
CA VAL A 426 -1.09 24.64 15.02
C VAL A 426 -0.67 24.92 13.59
N ARG A 427 0.64 24.99 13.32
CA ARG A 427 1.17 25.21 11.97
C ARG A 427 0.85 24.04 11.04
N VAL A 428 0.99 22.80 11.48
CA VAL A 428 0.62 21.60 10.70
C VAL A 428 -0.88 21.60 10.41
N GLU A 429 -1.72 21.92 11.38
CA GLU A 429 -3.16 22.01 11.18
C GLU A 429 -3.54 23.17 10.25
N HIS A 430 -2.91 24.33 10.40
CA HIS A 430 -3.11 25.48 9.51
C HIS A 430 -2.72 25.13 8.07
N LEU A 431 -1.56 24.56 7.85
CA LEU A 431 -1.10 24.12 6.53
C LEU A 431 -1.98 23.00 5.96
N THR A 432 -2.43 22.06 6.79
CA THR A 432 -3.36 21.00 6.35
C THR A 432 -4.71 21.59 5.96
N ASN A 433 -5.26 22.52 6.74
CA ASN A 433 -6.49 23.24 6.41
C ASN A 433 -6.31 24.08 5.15
N GLY A 434 -5.18 24.80 5.04
CA GLY A 434 -4.80 25.51 3.83
C GLY A 434 -4.69 24.57 2.62
N SER A 435 -4.11 23.36 2.80
CA SER A 435 -4.03 22.35 1.75
C SER A 435 -5.40 21.85 1.30
N VAL A 436 -6.31 21.57 2.25
CA VAL A 436 -7.69 21.16 1.95
C VAL A 436 -8.46 22.26 1.24
N GLY A 437 -8.27 23.52 1.63
CA GLY A 437 -8.90 24.69 1.02
C GLY A 437 -8.15 25.26 -0.19
N HIS A 438 -6.96 24.74 -0.50
CA HIS A 438 -6.14 25.27 -1.58
C HIS A 438 -6.76 24.96 -2.94
N TRP A 439 -6.63 25.91 -3.87
CA TRP A 439 -7.20 25.78 -5.22
C TRP A 439 -6.71 24.55 -6.01
N THR A 440 -5.58 23.95 -5.62
CA THR A 440 -5.05 22.70 -6.20
C THR A 440 -5.69 21.44 -5.61
N ALA A 441 -6.36 21.52 -4.45
CA ALA A 441 -7.08 20.42 -3.83
C ALA A 441 -8.56 20.45 -4.24
N MET A 442 -9.05 19.32 -4.72
CA MET A 442 -10.44 19.17 -5.14
C MET A 442 -11.12 18.13 -4.26
N ARG A 443 -12.22 18.53 -3.60
CA ARG A 443 -13.05 17.59 -2.84
C ARG A 443 -13.86 16.72 -3.81
N LEU A 444 -13.81 15.41 -3.62
CA LEU A 444 -14.53 14.43 -4.43
C LEU A 444 -15.90 14.15 -3.79
N GLY A 445 -16.90 14.92 -4.21
CA GLY A 445 -18.29 14.71 -3.84
C GLY A 445 -18.72 15.36 -2.53
N ALA A 446 -20.02 15.60 -2.42
CA ALA A 446 -20.72 15.88 -1.17
C ALA A 446 -21.29 14.56 -0.61
N PRO A 447 -21.49 14.44 0.71
CA PRO A 447 -22.16 13.29 1.29
C PRO A 447 -23.58 13.15 0.72
N PRO A 448 -24.11 11.92 0.56
CA PRO A 448 -25.47 11.71 0.16
C PRO A 448 -26.44 12.43 1.11
N VAL A 449 -27.52 12.98 0.57
CA VAL A 449 -28.56 13.64 1.37
C VAL A 449 -29.15 12.64 2.37
N GLY A 450 -29.17 13.00 3.66
CA GLY A 450 -29.74 12.16 4.72
C GLY A 450 -28.76 11.16 5.37
N VAL A 451 -27.51 11.08 4.94
CA VAL A 451 -26.45 10.28 5.58
C VAL A 451 -25.45 11.21 6.22
N THR A 452 -25.19 11.07 7.52
CA THR A 452 -24.08 11.76 8.18
C THR A 452 -22.81 10.95 7.93
N PRO A 453 -21.92 11.37 6.99
CA PRO A 453 -20.70 10.66 6.71
C PRO A 453 -19.74 10.75 7.88
N ARG A 454 -18.83 9.80 8.00
CA ARG A 454 -17.67 9.95 8.88
C ARG A 454 -16.79 11.10 8.40
N ALA A 455 -16.10 11.73 9.33
CA ALA A 455 -15.11 12.76 8.98
C ALA A 455 -14.01 12.17 8.08
N SER A 456 -13.62 10.90 8.31
CA SER A 456 -12.66 10.15 7.51
C SER A 456 -13.15 9.76 6.11
N ASP A 457 -14.45 9.86 5.80
CA ASP A 457 -14.99 9.52 4.48
C ASP A 457 -14.72 10.61 3.44
N ALA A 458 -14.38 11.83 3.87
CA ALA A 458 -14.04 12.91 2.95
C ALA A 458 -12.81 12.54 2.12
N ARG A 459 -12.97 12.58 0.80
CA ARG A 459 -11.91 12.29 -0.17
C ARG A 459 -11.56 13.54 -0.94
N PHE A 460 -10.28 13.68 -1.22
CA PHE A 460 -9.72 14.79 -1.99
C PHE A 460 -8.81 14.21 -3.07
N THR A 461 -8.57 15.02 -4.08
CA THR A 461 -7.57 14.78 -5.12
C THR A 461 -6.86 16.08 -5.46
N SER A 462 -5.73 16.02 -6.18
CA SER A 462 -5.11 17.21 -6.69
C SER A 462 -5.73 17.61 -8.04
N ARG A 463 -5.73 18.91 -8.32
CA ARG A 463 -6.13 19.44 -9.65
C ARG A 463 -5.27 18.81 -10.75
N GLU A 464 -3.99 18.61 -10.49
CA GLU A 464 -3.07 17.95 -11.43
C GLU A 464 -3.55 16.54 -11.82
N VAL A 465 -3.97 15.72 -10.85
CA VAL A 465 -4.51 14.38 -11.11
C VAL A 465 -5.78 14.48 -11.96
N LEU A 466 -6.74 15.34 -11.58
CA LEU A 466 -7.97 15.51 -12.36
C LEU A 466 -7.71 15.99 -13.78
N GLN A 467 -6.83 16.97 -13.96
CA GLN A 467 -6.49 17.47 -15.30
C GLN A 467 -5.83 16.38 -16.16
N THR A 468 -4.95 15.59 -15.54
CA THR A 468 -4.26 14.47 -16.20
C THR A 468 -5.25 13.38 -16.61
N GLU A 469 -6.14 12.97 -15.70
CA GLU A 469 -7.21 12.01 -16.01
C GLU A 469 -8.13 12.54 -17.10
N ALA A 470 -8.59 13.79 -16.98
CA ALA A 470 -9.46 14.43 -17.97
C ALA A 470 -8.80 14.50 -19.35
N ALA A 471 -7.49 14.75 -19.42
CA ALA A 471 -6.75 14.78 -20.68
C ALA A 471 -6.79 13.41 -21.37
N VAL A 472 -6.51 12.32 -20.65
CA VAL A 472 -6.57 10.96 -21.20
C VAL A 472 -7.98 10.59 -21.62
N LEU A 473 -8.99 10.84 -20.75
CA LEU A 473 -10.39 10.54 -21.04
C LEU A 473 -10.93 11.31 -22.26
N ARG A 474 -10.57 12.60 -22.38
CA ARG A 474 -10.95 13.41 -23.58
C ARG A 474 -10.30 12.89 -24.84
N VAL A 475 -9.03 12.49 -24.81
CA VAL A 475 -8.34 11.94 -25.97
C VAL A 475 -8.95 10.60 -26.36
N ALA A 476 -9.31 9.74 -25.41
CA ALA A 476 -10.01 8.48 -25.68
C ALA A 476 -11.36 8.74 -26.38
N ALA A 477 -12.16 9.66 -25.86
CA ALA A 477 -13.45 10.02 -26.45
C ALA A 477 -13.33 10.67 -27.82
N ALA A 478 -12.43 11.64 -27.99
CA ALA A 478 -12.22 12.33 -29.28
C ALA A 478 -11.53 11.42 -30.34
N GLY A 479 -10.88 10.36 -29.89
CA GLY A 479 -10.16 9.40 -30.71
C GLY A 479 -11.02 8.27 -31.28
N GLN A 480 -12.31 8.22 -30.98
CA GLN A 480 -13.22 7.19 -31.51
C GLN A 480 -13.40 7.35 -33.01
N ALA A 481 -13.41 6.23 -33.77
CA ALA A 481 -13.61 6.17 -35.21
C ALA A 481 -12.70 7.10 -36.05
N LYS A 482 -11.46 7.34 -35.60
CA LYS A 482 -10.48 8.18 -36.32
C LYS A 482 -9.62 7.41 -37.32
N HIS A 483 -9.95 6.16 -37.60
CA HIS A 483 -9.23 5.28 -38.51
C HIS A 483 -7.74 5.08 -38.20
N VAL A 484 -7.39 5.13 -36.91
CA VAL A 484 -6.01 4.95 -36.46
C VAL A 484 -5.73 3.46 -36.22
N GLY A 485 -4.68 2.93 -36.85
CA GLY A 485 -4.30 1.52 -36.73
C GLY A 485 -5.38 0.57 -37.23
N GLN A 486 -6.22 1.02 -38.13
CA GLN A 486 -7.30 0.25 -38.73
C GLN A 486 -6.81 -0.62 -39.88
N VAL A 487 -7.24 -1.87 -39.87
CA VAL A 487 -7.01 -2.85 -40.91
C VAL A 487 -8.34 -3.16 -41.60
N PRO A 488 -8.40 -3.30 -42.95
CA PRO A 488 -9.64 -3.69 -43.62
C PRO A 488 -10.07 -5.09 -43.20
N ALA A 489 -11.39 -5.33 -43.11
CA ALA A 489 -11.94 -6.62 -42.70
C ALA A 489 -11.47 -7.81 -43.58
N THR A 490 -11.11 -7.53 -44.82
CA THR A 490 -10.55 -8.51 -45.80
C THR A 490 -9.13 -8.98 -45.43
N ALA A 491 -8.45 -8.30 -44.51
CA ALA A 491 -7.13 -8.66 -44.03
C ALA A 491 -7.18 -9.54 -42.75
N LEU A 492 -8.38 -9.85 -42.26
CA LEU A 492 -8.55 -10.84 -41.16
C LEU A 492 -8.24 -12.22 -41.73
N ASP A 493 -7.20 -12.84 -41.21
CA ASP A 493 -6.77 -14.18 -41.58
C ASP A 493 -7.69 -15.24 -40.91
N PRO A 494 -8.44 -16.04 -41.73
CA PRO A 494 -9.32 -17.05 -41.19
C PRO A 494 -8.61 -18.14 -40.34
N GLU A 495 -7.36 -18.48 -40.68
CA GLU A 495 -6.58 -19.49 -39.95
C GLU A 495 -6.17 -18.97 -38.58
N LEU A 496 -5.72 -17.71 -38.49
CA LEU A 496 -5.44 -17.07 -37.24
C LEU A 496 -6.69 -16.93 -36.35
N MET A 497 -7.84 -16.66 -36.98
CA MET A 497 -9.11 -16.52 -36.25
C MET A 497 -9.65 -17.85 -35.76
N ALA A 498 -9.49 -18.95 -36.50
CA ALA A 498 -10.04 -20.24 -36.16
C ALA A 498 -9.46 -20.84 -34.84
N GLY A 499 -8.26 -20.43 -34.46
CA GLY A 499 -7.62 -20.84 -33.19
C GLY A 499 -8.10 -20.10 -31.94
N LEU A 500 -8.98 -19.11 -32.07
CA LEU A 500 -9.44 -18.23 -31.00
C LEU A 500 -10.88 -18.57 -30.56
N GLY A 501 -11.20 -18.39 -29.29
CA GLY A 501 -12.58 -18.42 -28.80
C GLY A 501 -13.46 -17.33 -29.40
N ALA A 502 -14.78 -17.48 -29.34
CA ALA A 502 -15.70 -16.55 -29.97
C ALA A 502 -15.57 -15.09 -29.44
N ASP A 503 -15.40 -14.91 -28.12
CA ASP A 503 -15.16 -13.61 -27.51
C ASP A 503 -13.80 -13.02 -27.90
N GLN A 504 -12.78 -13.86 -28.03
CA GLN A 504 -11.44 -13.47 -28.51
C GLN A 504 -11.46 -13.06 -29.97
N GLN A 505 -12.17 -13.79 -30.84
CA GLN A 505 -12.39 -13.44 -32.25
C GLN A 505 -13.07 -12.09 -32.38
N ALA A 506 -14.13 -11.85 -31.61
CA ALA A 506 -14.83 -10.56 -31.61
C ALA A 506 -13.90 -9.43 -31.11
N ALA A 507 -13.08 -9.68 -30.09
CA ALA A 507 -12.12 -8.74 -29.58
C ALA A 507 -11.04 -8.42 -30.62
N VAL A 508 -10.41 -9.42 -31.25
CA VAL A 508 -9.40 -9.23 -32.30
C VAL A 508 -9.98 -8.43 -33.47
N THR A 509 -11.16 -8.79 -33.91
CA THR A 509 -11.88 -8.06 -34.98
C THR A 509 -12.03 -6.59 -34.62
N LYS A 510 -12.57 -6.28 -33.44
CA LYS A 510 -12.80 -4.90 -32.99
C LYS A 510 -11.51 -4.13 -32.77
N LEU A 511 -10.45 -4.76 -32.25
CA LEU A 511 -9.14 -4.15 -32.05
C LEU A 511 -8.50 -3.74 -33.37
N THR A 512 -8.54 -4.62 -34.39
CA THR A 512 -7.81 -4.46 -35.65
C THR A 512 -8.61 -3.69 -36.69
N THR A 513 -9.92 -3.95 -36.85
CA THR A 513 -10.79 -3.26 -37.81
C THR A 513 -11.43 -2.00 -37.24
N GLY A 514 -11.46 -1.81 -35.91
CA GLY A 514 -11.93 -0.59 -35.27
C GLY A 514 -10.95 0.56 -35.47
N GLY A 515 -11.45 1.75 -35.77
CA GLY A 515 -10.65 2.94 -36.06
C GLY A 515 -10.30 3.78 -34.82
N ASP A 516 -10.51 3.29 -33.61
CA ASP A 516 -10.29 4.04 -32.38
C ASP A 516 -8.79 4.25 -32.11
N PHE A 517 -8.42 5.49 -31.81
CA PHE A 517 -7.05 5.85 -31.43
C PHE A 517 -6.59 5.15 -30.14
N LEU A 518 -7.46 5.11 -29.12
CA LEU A 518 -7.23 4.45 -27.85
C LEU A 518 -8.39 3.52 -27.52
N ILE A 519 -8.10 2.27 -27.24
CA ILE A 519 -9.07 1.25 -26.87
C ILE A 519 -8.58 0.46 -25.66
N VAL A 520 -9.52 0.03 -24.81
CA VAL A 520 -9.23 -0.77 -23.63
C VAL A 520 -9.74 -2.18 -23.84
N LEU A 521 -8.90 -3.18 -23.57
CA LEU A 521 -9.28 -4.59 -23.48
C LEU A 521 -9.28 -5.01 -22.02
N THR A 522 -10.47 -5.22 -21.44
CA THR A 522 -10.60 -5.75 -20.09
C THR A 522 -10.81 -7.26 -20.14
N ALA A 523 -10.10 -7.98 -19.26
CA ALA A 523 -10.19 -9.43 -19.26
C ALA A 523 -9.89 -9.99 -17.88
N PRO A 524 -10.70 -10.91 -17.33
CA PRO A 524 -10.41 -11.58 -16.07
C PRO A 524 -9.13 -12.40 -16.14
N ALA A 525 -8.65 -12.83 -14.97
CA ALA A 525 -7.50 -13.72 -14.89
C ALA A 525 -7.77 -15.02 -15.66
N GLY A 526 -6.91 -15.32 -16.65
CA GLY A 526 -7.04 -16.56 -17.43
C GLY A 526 -8.01 -16.51 -18.60
N ALA A 527 -8.49 -15.34 -19.03
CA ALA A 527 -9.34 -15.20 -20.22
C ALA A 527 -8.58 -15.19 -21.55
N GLY A 528 -7.29 -15.54 -21.58
CA GLY A 528 -6.51 -15.61 -22.83
C GLY A 528 -6.14 -14.25 -23.42
N LYS A 529 -5.93 -13.21 -22.59
CA LYS A 529 -5.43 -11.89 -23.03
C LYS A 529 -4.27 -11.99 -23.99
N THR A 530 -3.27 -12.77 -23.63
CA THR A 530 -2.02 -12.94 -24.37
C THR A 530 -2.26 -13.58 -25.75
N THR A 531 -3.13 -14.56 -25.84
CA THR A 531 -3.53 -15.22 -27.08
C THR A 531 -4.27 -14.25 -28.01
N THR A 532 -5.22 -13.47 -27.44
CA THR A 532 -5.95 -12.43 -28.18
C THR A 532 -5.00 -11.37 -28.76
N LEU A 533 -4.02 -10.95 -27.95
CA LEU A 533 -3.02 -9.95 -28.40
C LEU A 533 -2.09 -10.50 -29.46
N GLY A 534 -1.67 -11.77 -29.37
CA GLY A 534 -0.87 -12.45 -30.39
C GLY A 534 -1.59 -12.50 -31.75
N GLY A 535 -2.88 -12.86 -31.75
CA GLY A 535 -3.69 -12.83 -32.95
C GLY A 535 -3.82 -11.43 -33.56
N ALA A 536 -4.12 -10.43 -32.73
CA ALA A 536 -4.21 -9.04 -33.18
C ALA A 536 -2.87 -8.49 -33.70
N ALA A 537 -1.76 -8.82 -33.04
CA ALA A 537 -0.41 -8.39 -33.44
C ALA A 537 -0.07 -8.90 -34.86
N LYS A 538 -0.25 -10.19 -35.11
CA LYS A 538 0.01 -10.78 -36.44
C LYS A 538 -0.82 -10.13 -37.56
N ILE A 539 -2.09 -9.85 -37.29
CA ILE A 539 -2.95 -9.16 -38.27
C ILE A 539 -2.42 -7.74 -38.56
N TRP A 540 -2.00 -6.98 -37.58
CA TRP A 540 -1.39 -5.67 -37.76
C TRP A 540 -0.06 -5.74 -38.50
N GLU A 541 0.80 -6.69 -38.16
CA GLU A 541 2.11 -6.89 -38.79
C GLU A 541 1.96 -7.28 -40.26
N ASN A 542 1.04 -8.21 -40.55
CA ASN A 542 0.71 -8.58 -41.92
C ASN A 542 0.18 -7.38 -42.75
N ALA A 543 -0.47 -6.43 -42.07
CA ALA A 543 -0.93 -5.18 -42.70
C ALA A 543 0.14 -4.07 -42.71
N GLY A 544 1.39 -4.36 -42.32
CA GLY A 544 2.52 -3.44 -42.36
C GLY A 544 2.56 -2.45 -41.19
N PHE A 545 1.91 -2.74 -40.07
CA PHE A 545 2.08 -1.99 -38.84
C PHE A 545 3.20 -2.58 -37.99
N ARG A 546 3.90 -1.71 -37.26
CA ARG A 546 4.83 -2.13 -36.23
C ARG A 546 4.11 -2.23 -34.87
N VAL A 547 4.08 -3.39 -34.27
CA VAL A 547 3.54 -3.59 -32.92
C VAL A 547 4.65 -3.44 -31.89
N VAL A 548 4.44 -2.59 -30.89
CA VAL A 548 5.37 -2.34 -29.79
C VAL A 548 4.68 -2.73 -28.47
N GLY A 549 5.17 -3.80 -27.86
CA GLY A 549 4.69 -4.26 -26.57
C GLY A 549 5.27 -3.44 -25.43
N LEU A 550 4.43 -3.05 -24.46
CA LEU A 550 4.78 -2.33 -23.26
C LEU A 550 4.14 -3.00 -22.04
N ALA A 551 4.84 -3.04 -20.90
CA ALA A 551 4.27 -3.56 -19.65
C ALA A 551 4.87 -2.85 -18.42
N PRO A 552 4.20 -2.86 -17.25
CA PRO A 552 4.74 -2.26 -16.02
C PRO A 552 5.99 -2.97 -15.49
N SER A 553 6.15 -4.27 -15.77
CA SER A 553 7.29 -5.06 -15.29
C SER A 553 8.05 -5.73 -16.45
N ALA A 554 9.35 -5.99 -16.23
CA ALA A 554 10.18 -6.67 -17.23
C ALA A 554 9.72 -8.13 -17.51
N ARG A 555 9.12 -8.79 -16.53
CA ARG A 555 8.53 -10.11 -16.70
C ARG A 555 7.32 -10.05 -17.61
N ALA A 556 6.36 -9.17 -17.31
CA ALA A 556 5.17 -9.01 -18.16
C ALA A 556 5.53 -8.58 -19.60
N ALA A 557 6.55 -7.72 -19.75
CA ALA A 557 7.08 -7.37 -21.06
C ALA A 557 7.64 -8.59 -21.83
N ALA A 558 8.35 -9.47 -21.14
CA ALA A 558 8.88 -10.69 -21.75
C ALA A 558 7.76 -11.68 -22.17
N GLU A 559 6.74 -11.84 -21.32
CA GLU A 559 5.55 -12.65 -21.63
C GLU A 559 4.82 -12.07 -22.87
N LEU A 560 4.65 -10.75 -22.91
CA LEU A 560 4.05 -10.06 -24.05
C LEU A 560 4.88 -10.22 -25.33
N ALA A 561 6.21 -10.06 -25.26
CA ALA A 561 7.10 -10.26 -26.41
C ALA A 561 6.97 -11.67 -27.00
N LYS A 562 6.95 -12.69 -26.11
CA LYS A 562 6.75 -14.09 -26.51
C LYS A 562 5.40 -14.32 -27.18
N ALA A 563 4.35 -13.68 -26.66
CA ALA A 563 2.99 -13.86 -27.16
C ALA A 563 2.74 -13.18 -28.52
N THR A 564 3.38 -12.04 -28.74
CA THR A 564 3.25 -11.26 -29.98
C THR A 564 4.30 -11.61 -31.03
N ASP A 565 5.23 -12.53 -30.71
CA ASP A 565 6.40 -12.85 -31.55
C ASP A 565 7.22 -11.60 -31.92
N GLY A 566 7.21 -10.61 -31.05
CA GLY A 566 7.71 -9.27 -31.30
C GLY A 566 8.63 -8.74 -30.19
N THR A 567 8.81 -7.42 -30.20
CA THR A 567 9.60 -6.74 -29.17
C THR A 567 8.71 -6.11 -28.13
N ALA A 568 9.06 -6.30 -26.85
CA ALA A 568 8.40 -5.61 -25.77
C ALA A 568 9.39 -5.09 -24.73
N GLU A 569 9.05 -3.97 -24.10
CA GLU A 569 9.85 -3.32 -23.07
C GLU A 569 9.00 -2.86 -21.89
N THR A 570 9.68 -2.50 -20.80
CA THR A 570 8.94 -1.87 -19.70
C THR A 570 8.47 -0.46 -20.11
N LEU A 571 7.22 -0.12 -19.74
CA LEU A 571 6.67 1.22 -19.99
C LEU A 571 7.60 2.33 -19.49
N ALA A 572 8.15 2.16 -18.27
CA ALA A 572 9.08 3.12 -17.69
C ALA A 572 10.35 3.31 -18.56
N LYS A 573 10.95 2.22 -19.09
CA LYS A 573 12.10 2.34 -19.97
C LYS A 573 11.72 3.01 -21.30
N TRP A 574 10.60 2.61 -21.88
CA TRP A 574 10.16 3.19 -23.15
C TRP A 574 9.92 4.71 -23.01
N LEU A 575 9.25 5.15 -21.94
CA LEU A 575 9.05 6.57 -21.65
C LEU A 575 10.38 7.28 -21.40
N HIS A 576 11.31 6.67 -20.66
CA HIS A 576 12.64 7.23 -20.44
C HIS A 576 13.41 7.44 -21.75
N GLN A 577 13.34 6.49 -22.68
CA GLN A 577 13.97 6.63 -23.99
C GLN A 577 13.32 7.72 -24.82
N GLN A 578 12.01 7.95 -24.69
CA GLN A 578 11.36 9.08 -25.36
C GLN A 578 11.91 10.44 -24.90
N TYR A 579 12.30 10.58 -23.62
CA TYR A 579 12.95 11.82 -23.12
C TYR A 579 14.38 11.99 -23.63
N LYS A 580 15.06 10.88 -23.88
CA LYS A 580 16.44 10.87 -24.37
C LYS A 580 16.57 10.63 -25.87
N LEU A 581 15.47 10.70 -26.59
CA LEU A 581 15.44 10.31 -28.01
C LEU A 581 16.48 11.08 -28.87
N THR A 582 16.62 12.38 -28.60
CA THR A 582 17.60 13.25 -29.30
C THR A 582 19.04 12.94 -28.95
N ASP A 583 19.29 12.28 -27.82
CA ASP A 583 20.65 11.91 -27.37
C ASP A 583 21.10 10.56 -27.97
N LEU A 584 20.21 9.82 -28.59
CA LEU A 584 20.48 8.53 -29.20
C LEU A 584 21.06 8.69 -30.59
N PRO A 585 21.90 7.75 -31.07
CA PRO A 585 22.32 7.67 -32.47
C PRO A 585 21.12 7.55 -33.40
N ALA A 586 21.19 8.15 -34.57
CA ALA A 586 20.08 8.21 -35.54
C ALA A 586 19.48 6.84 -35.91
N HIS A 587 20.32 5.80 -35.99
CA HIS A 587 19.87 4.45 -36.26
C HIS A 587 19.07 3.83 -35.11
N GLU A 588 19.36 4.21 -33.88
CA GLU A 588 18.61 3.76 -32.67
C GLU A 588 17.32 4.56 -32.50
N GLN A 589 17.30 5.85 -32.86
CA GLN A 589 16.11 6.70 -32.75
C GLN A 589 14.91 6.10 -33.45
N ALA A 590 15.09 5.52 -34.65
CA ALA A 590 14.02 4.91 -35.44
C ALA A 590 13.32 3.75 -34.70
N ALA A 591 14.05 2.98 -33.92
CA ALA A 591 13.49 1.88 -33.11
C ALA A 591 12.56 2.37 -31.99
N TRP A 592 12.83 3.54 -31.42
CA TRP A 592 12.05 4.14 -30.35
C TRP A 592 10.99 5.13 -30.81
N THR A 593 11.07 5.67 -32.03
CA THR A 593 10.13 6.67 -32.52
C THR A 593 8.84 6.00 -33.01
N PRO A 594 7.68 6.28 -32.42
CA PRO A 594 6.41 5.81 -32.94
C PRO A 594 6.00 6.62 -34.18
N THR A 595 5.25 5.99 -35.06
CA THR A 595 4.74 6.58 -36.31
C THR A 595 3.24 6.28 -36.46
N ALA A 596 2.60 6.79 -37.47
CA ALA A 596 1.19 6.47 -37.81
C ALA A 596 0.97 4.96 -38.12
N ARG A 597 2.05 4.23 -38.41
CA ARG A 597 2.06 2.78 -38.62
C ARG A 597 2.49 2.01 -37.37
N THR A 598 2.41 2.63 -36.16
CA THR A 598 2.75 1.98 -34.90
C THR A 598 1.51 1.70 -34.06
N VAL A 599 1.43 0.50 -33.50
CA VAL A 599 0.45 0.12 -32.48
C VAL A 599 1.19 -0.12 -31.16
N LEU A 600 0.87 0.66 -30.14
CA LEU A 600 1.41 0.55 -28.80
C LEU A 600 0.46 -0.30 -27.96
N VAL A 601 0.88 -1.50 -27.56
CA VAL A 601 0.11 -2.42 -26.74
C VAL A 601 0.66 -2.37 -25.32
N VAL A 602 -0.14 -1.94 -24.34
CA VAL A 602 0.25 -1.91 -22.93
C VAL A 602 -0.47 -3.02 -22.20
N ASP A 603 0.24 -4.09 -21.87
CA ASP A 603 -0.31 -5.18 -21.04
C ASP A 603 -0.19 -4.87 -19.55
N GLU A 604 -1.04 -5.45 -18.71
CA GLU A 604 -1.18 -5.16 -17.28
C GLU A 604 -1.32 -3.64 -17.00
N ALA A 605 -1.99 -2.91 -17.89
CA ALA A 605 -2.12 -1.45 -17.85
C ALA A 605 -2.85 -0.95 -16.57
N SER A 606 -3.57 -1.81 -15.85
CA SER A 606 -4.16 -1.48 -14.55
C SER A 606 -3.10 -1.10 -13.49
N MET A 607 -1.87 -1.58 -13.64
CA MET A 607 -0.73 -1.26 -12.77
C MET A 607 0.03 0.00 -13.21
N ALA A 608 -0.24 0.54 -14.40
CA ALA A 608 0.41 1.76 -14.88
C ALA A 608 -0.14 2.99 -14.16
N SER A 609 0.73 3.96 -13.88
CA SER A 609 0.29 5.21 -13.27
C SER A 609 -0.51 6.07 -14.25
N THR A 610 -1.43 6.88 -13.74
CA THR A 610 -2.18 7.87 -14.51
C THR A 610 -1.25 8.81 -15.29
N PHE A 611 -0.11 9.21 -14.71
CA PHE A 611 0.86 10.10 -15.34
C PHE A 611 1.62 9.43 -16.47
N ASP A 612 1.97 8.14 -16.33
CA ASP A 612 2.62 7.38 -17.40
C ASP A 612 1.69 7.17 -18.59
N LEU A 613 0.42 6.82 -18.31
CA LEU A 613 -0.60 6.68 -19.34
C LEU A 613 -0.88 8.01 -20.06
N HIS A 614 -0.88 9.14 -19.34
CA HIS A 614 -1.00 10.46 -19.95
C HIS A 614 0.17 10.77 -20.87
N THR A 615 1.41 10.53 -20.42
CA THR A 615 2.62 10.77 -21.22
C THR A 615 2.63 9.90 -22.47
N LEU A 616 2.32 8.61 -22.33
CA LEU A 616 2.15 7.69 -23.47
C LEU A 616 1.12 8.21 -24.47
N THR A 617 -0.07 8.61 -23.96
CA THR A 617 -1.16 9.11 -24.79
C THR A 617 -0.76 10.36 -25.57
N ARG A 618 -0.01 11.28 -24.96
CA ARG A 618 0.50 12.49 -25.60
C ARG A 618 1.46 12.15 -26.75
N ILE A 619 2.43 11.27 -26.48
CA ILE A 619 3.43 10.85 -27.49
C ILE A 619 2.73 10.12 -28.66
N ALA A 620 1.87 9.17 -28.36
CA ALA A 620 1.14 8.41 -29.38
C ALA A 620 0.25 9.31 -30.24
N ARG A 621 -0.41 10.32 -29.64
CA ARG A 621 -1.22 11.30 -30.39
C ARG A 621 -0.38 12.12 -31.37
N GLN A 622 0.80 12.59 -30.95
CA GLN A 622 1.71 13.32 -31.82
C GLN A 622 2.15 12.46 -33.02
N ALA A 623 2.40 11.19 -32.78
CA ALA A 623 2.80 10.22 -33.82
C ALA A 623 1.63 9.66 -34.65
N ARG A 624 0.38 9.91 -34.25
CA ARG A 624 -0.83 9.24 -34.77
C ARG A 624 -0.78 7.72 -34.61
N ALA A 625 -0.11 7.22 -33.57
CA ALA A 625 0.00 5.80 -33.25
C ALA A 625 -1.21 5.32 -32.48
N LYS A 626 -1.68 4.10 -32.72
CA LYS A 626 -2.77 3.47 -31.97
C LYS A 626 -2.29 3.04 -30.58
N ILE A 627 -3.17 3.15 -29.57
CA ILE A 627 -2.94 2.62 -28.24
C ILE A 627 -3.97 1.52 -27.91
N VAL A 628 -3.49 0.38 -27.44
CA VAL A 628 -4.30 -0.69 -26.87
C VAL A 628 -3.87 -0.88 -25.41
N LEU A 629 -4.76 -0.58 -24.47
CA LEU A 629 -4.54 -0.78 -23.04
C LEU A 629 -5.22 -2.07 -22.62
N VAL A 630 -4.46 -2.99 -22.02
CA VAL A 630 -4.95 -4.32 -21.65
C VAL A 630 -4.78 -4.53 -20.16
N GLY A 631 -5.80 -5.02 -19.47
CA GLY A 631 -5.71 -5.29 -18.06
C GLY A 631 -7.00 -5.72 -17.40
N ASP A 632 -6.92 -6.09 -16.16
CA ASP A 632 -8.09 -6.39 -15.32
C ASP A 632 -8.21 -5.34 -14.20
N PRO A 633 -9.22 -4.46 -14.25
CA PRO A 633 -9.40 -3.45 -13.22
C PRO A 633 -9.80 -4.05 -11.84
N ALA A 634 -10.09 -5.34 -11.76
CA ALA A 634 -10.36 -6.05 -10.50
C ALA A 634 -9.12 -6.71 -9.91
N GLN A 635 -7.98 -6.68 -10.59
CA GLN A 635 -6.68 -7.06 -10.05
C GLN A 635 -6.01 -5.89 -9.33
N ILE A 636 -4.80 -6.10 -8.81
CA ILE A 636 -4.04 -5.10 -8.07
C ILE A 636 -3.69 -3.94 -9.03
N GLY A 637 -3.95 -2.73 -8.58
CA GLY A 637 -3.73 -1.50 -9.36
C GLY A 637 -2.32 -0.92 -9.20
N ALA A 638 -2.16 0.35 -9.60
CA ALA A 638 -0.89 1.08 -9.50
C ALA A 638 -0.45 1.21 -8.03
N ILE A 639 0.83 0.91 -7.77
CA ILE A 639 1.42 0.94 -6.44
C ILE A 639 2.08 2.30 -6.21
N ASN A 640 1.72 2.99 -5.12
CA ASN A 640 2.23 4.33 -4.76
C ASN A 640 2.09 5.37 -5.89
N ALA A 641 1.06 5.25 -6.72
CA ALA A 641 0.76 6.16 -7.82
C ALA A 641 -0.76 6.23 -8.06
N PRO A 642 -1.29 7.31 -8.66
CA PRO A 642 -2.68 7.35 -9.10
C PRO A 642 -2.94 6.34 -10.20
N GLY A 643 -4.11 5.71 -10.16
CA GLY A 643 -4.55 4.68 -11.11
C GLY A 643 -6.05 4.71 -11.35
N GLY A 644 -6.60 3.61 -11.88
CA GLY A 644 -8.05 3.45 -12.08
C GLY A 644 -8.57 3.94 -13.44
N LEU A 645 -7.72 4.49 -14.33
CA LEU A 645 -8.13 4.97 -15.64
C LEU A 645 -8.69 3.87 -16.54
N ILE A 646 -8.17 2.65 -16.46
CA ILE A 646 -8.68 1.49 -17.24
C ILE A 646 -10.16 1.26 -16.93
N ALA A 647 -10.52 1.18 -15.63
CA ALA A 647 -11.91 1.05 -15.22
C ALA A 647 -12.76 2.25 -15.65
N ALA A 648 -12.23 3.46 -15.52
CA ALA A 648 -12.92 4.69 -15.89
C ALA A 648 -13.21 4.78 -17.40
N MET A 649 -12.30 4.33 -18.25
CA MET A 649 -12.46 4.28 -19.70
C MET A 649 -13.43 3.16 -20.12
N ALA A 650 -13.29 1.97 -19.55
CA ALA A 650 -14.21 0.85 -19.82
C ALA A 650 -15.66 1.22 -19.48
N ALA A 651 -15.89 1.85 -18.32
CA ALA A 651 -17.21 2.31 -17.89
C ALA A 651 -17.82 3.38 -18.82
N ARG A 652 -17.00 4.10 -19.60
CA ARG A 652 -17.43 5.10 -20.61
C ARG A 652 -17.57 4.55 -22.03
N GLY A 653 -17.53 3.22 -22.21
CA GLY A 653 -17.74 2.57 -23.49
C GLY A 653 -16.50 2.49 -24.39
N HIS A 654 -15.31 2.82 -23.88
CA HIS A 654 -14.06 2.67 -24.62
C HIS A 654 -13.46 1.25 -24.47
N GLY A 655 -14.21 0.29 -23.94
CA GLY A 655 -13.75 -1.05 -23.59
C GLY A 655 -14.28 -2.14 -24.53
N ILE A 656 -13.49 -3.20 -24.62
CA ILE A 656 -13.86 -4.55 -25.04
C ILE A 656 -13.67 -5.43 -23.83
N GLU A 657 -14.56 -6.36 -23.55
CA GLU A 657 -14.42 -7.29 -22.44
C GLU A 657 -14.33 -8.72 -22.98
N LEU A 658 -13.35 -9.49 -22.47
CA LEU A 658 -13.32 -10.93 -22.57
C LEU A 658 -14.04 -11.48 -21.35
N ASP A 659 -14.95 -12.42 -21.52
CA ASP A 659 -15.79 -12.97 -20.48
C ASP A 659 -15.54 -14.46 -20.19
N GLN A 660 -14.90 -15.18 -21.14
CA GLN A 660 -14.60 -16.59 -20.99
C GLN A 660 -13.25 -16.81 -20.29
N VAL A 661 -13.28 -17.66 -19.26
CA VAL A 661 -12.06 -17.98 -18.49
C VAL A 661 -11.60 -19.39 -18.85
N HIS A 662 -10.36 -19.50 -19.37
CA HIS A 662 -9.78 -20.74 -19.90
C HIS A 662 -8.69 -21.35 -19.03
N ARG A 663 -8.29 -20.66 -17.94
CA ARG A 663 -7.14 -21.08 -17.12
C ARG A 663 -7.37 -22.34 -16.34
N PHE A 664 -8.55 -22.52 -15.77
CA PHE A 664 -8.84 -23.56 -14.79
C PHE A 664 -9.25 -24.86 -15.45
N HIS A 665 -8.74 -25.98 -14.94
CA HIS A 665 -9.19 -27.29 -15.37
C HIS A 665 -10.60 -27.61 -14.88
N HIS A 666 -11.06 -27.00 -13.78
CA HIS A 666 -12.38 -27.20 -13.22
C HIS A 666 -13.31 -26.03 -13.61
N GLU A 667 -14.40 -26.32 -14.27
CA GLU A 667 -15.41 -25.34 -14.70
C GLU A 667 -16.00 -24.54 -13.51
N TRP A 668 -16.20 -25.21 -12.35
CA TRP A 668 -16.74 -24.55 -11.17
C TRP A 668 -15.78 -23.43 -10.68
N GLU A 669 -14.46 -23.65 -10.81
CA GLU A 669 -13.46 -22.68 -10.34
C GLU A 669 -13.36 -21.48 -11.27
N ALA A 670 -13.54 -21.69 -12.58
CA ALA A 670 -13.69 -20.62 -13.55
C ALA A 670 -14.87 -19.69 -13.18
N ALA A 671 -16.06 -20.28 -12.95
CA ALA A 671 -17.23 -19.51 -12.51
C ALA A 671 -17.05 -18.84 -11.15
N ALA A 672 -16.44 -19.54 -10.19
CA ALA A 672 -16.13 -18.99 -8.86
C ALA A 672 -15.15 -17.82 -8.93
N SER A 673 -14.16 -17.85 -9.81
CA SER A 673 -13.17 -16.77 -9.99
C SER A 673 -13.85 -15.46 -10.45
N LEU A 674 -14.85 -15.53 -11.30
CA LEU A 674 -15.63 -14.36 -11.73
C LEU A 674 -16.47 -13.78 -10.58
N ARG A 675 -16.99 -14.63 -9.70
CA ARG A 675 -17.71 -14.20 -8.50
C ARG A 675 -16.77 -13.54 -7.50
N LEU A 676 -15.55 -14.08 -7.29
CA LEU A 676 -14.50 -13.44 -6.49
C LEU A 676 -14.15 -12.06 -7.05
N ARG A 677 -13.95 -11.96 -8.37
CA ARG A 677 -13.67 -10.71 -9.10
C ARG A 677 -14.69 -9.63 -8.79
N ASN A 678 -15.96 -10.01 -8.70
CA ASN A 678 -17.08 -9.11 -8.45
C ASN A 678 -17.36 -8.86 -6.95
N GLY A 679 -16.65 -9.57 -6.05
CA GLY A 679 -16.85 -9.45 -4.59
C GLY A 679 -18.12 -10.13 -4.08
N ASP A 680 -18.64 -11.11 -4.80
CA ASP A 680 -19.81 -11.92 -4.37
C ASP A 680 -19.40 -12.85 -3.22
N ALA A 681 -19.82 -12.50 -2.02
CA ALA A 681 -19.47 -13.23 -0.81
C ALA A 681 -20.00 -14.68 -0.77
N SER A 682 -21.02 -15.02 -1.56
CA SER A 682 -21.55 -16.38 -1.65
C SER A 682 -20.55 -17.39 -2.23
N VAL A 683 -19.51 -16.90 -2.94
CA VAL A 683 -18.43 -17.73 -3.47
C VAL A 683 -17.62 -18.44 -2.38
N ILE A 684 -17.58 -17.90 -1.15
CA ILE A 684 -16.88 -18.52 -0.01
C ILE A 684 -17.42 -19.93 0.26
N GLY A 685 -18.74 -20.11 0.15
CA GLY A 685 -19.37 -21.43 0.26
C GLY A 685 -18.87 -22.40 -0.80
N VAL A 686 -18.76 -21.96 -2.05
CA VAL A 686 -18.32 -22.79 -3.18
C VAL A 686 -16.90 -23.31 -2.95
N TYR A 687 -15.96 -22.44 -2.54
CA TYR A 687 -14.60 -22.85 -2.22
C TYR A 687 -14.52 -23.75 -0.98
N ALA A 688 -15.40 -23.55 0.03
CA ALA A 688 -15.46 -24.40 1.20
C ALA A 688 -15.97 -25.80 0.84
N ASP A 689 -17.07 -25.89 0.06
CA ASP A 689 -17.65 -27.15 -0.37
C ASP A 689 -16.71 -27.97 -1.28
N ALA A 690 -15.88 -27.28 -2.06
CA ALA A 690 -14.84 -27.87 -2.89
C ALA A 690 -13.57 -28.26 -2.09
N GLY A 691 -13.54 -28.07 -0.76
CA GLY A 691 -12.37 -28.38 0.07
C GLY A 691 -11.16 -27.46 -0.14
N ARG A 692 -11.39 -26.27 -0.69
CA ARG A 692 -10.31 -25.32 -1.01
C ARG A 692 -10.08 -24.28 0.11
N LEU A 693 -10.94 -24.23 1.15
CA LEU A 693 -10.78 -23.36 2.31
C LEU A 693 -10.34 -24.18 3.52
N HIS A 694 -9.22 -23.76 4.10
CA HIS A 694 -8.64 -24.38 5.28
C HIS A 694 -8.67 -23.38 6.44
N ASN A 695 -9.47 -23.67 7.46
CA ASN A 695 -9.50 -22.85 8.67
C ASN A 695 -8.37 -23.26 9.60
N VAL A 696 -7.43 -22.35 9.85
CA VAL A 696 -6.31 -22.58 10.76
C VAL A 696 -6.62 -21.89 12.09
N ARG A 697 -6.96 -22.71 13.10
CA ARG A 697 -7.35 -22.22 14.43
C ARG A 697 -6.24 -21.47 15.15
N ASP A 698 -5.01 -21.94 15.00
CA ASP A 698 -3.82 -21.33 15.57
C ASP A 698 -3.11 -20.51 14.48
N PRO A 699 -3.15 -19.17 14.53
CA PRO A 699 -2.52 -18.32 13.54
C PRO A 699 -1.01 -18.57 13.40
N ASP A 700 -0.34 -19.04 14.44
CA ASP A 700 1.09 -19.29 14.42
C ASP A 700 1.43 -20.56 13.63
N GLN A 701 0.48 -21.49 13.49
CA GLN A 701 0.65 -22.70 12.68
C GLN A 701 0.23 -22.50 11.20
N ALA A 702 -0.29 -21.35 10.83
CA ALA A 702 -0.84 -21.16 9.50
C ALA A 702 0.22 -21.32 8.40
N ALA A 703 1.40 -20.75 8.57
CA ALA A 703 2.48 -20.91 7.60
C ALA A 703 2.99 -22.35 7.52
N THR A 704 3.01 -23.07 8.64
CA THR A 704 3.36 -24.50 8.68
C THR A 704 2.36 -25.35 7.90
N ALA A 705 1.06 -25.06 8.02
CA ALA A 705 0.03 -25.77 7.28
C ALA A 705 0.12 -25.51 5.77
N VAL A 706 0.36 -24.25 5.36
CA VAL A 706 0.63 -23.90 3.96
C VAL A 706 1.85 -24.66 3.43
N PHE A 707 2.94 -24.65 4.19
CA PHE A 707 4.18 -25.31 3.81
C PHE A 707 4.00 -26.83 3.71
N ALA A 708 3.32 -27.48 4.65
CA ALA A 708 3.05 -28.91 4.60
C ALA A 708 2.27 -29.30 3.34
N HIS A 709 1.26 -28.55 2.97
CA HIS A 709 0.53 -28.75 1.72
C HIS A 709 1.43 -28.55 0.49
N TRP A 710 2.22 -27.49 0.47
CA TRP A 710 3.18 -27.23 -0.60
C TRP A 710 4.17 -28.38 -0.77
N GLN A 711 4.71 -28.93 0.33
CA GLN A 711 5.63 -30.05 0.30
C GLN A 711 4.97 -31.31 -0.28
N GLN A 712 3.75 -31.64 0.15
CA GLN A 712 2.98 -32.77 -0.36
C GLN A 712 2.66 -32.64 -1.86
N ALA A 713 2.24 -31.47 -2.29
CA ALA A 713 1.91 -31.22 -3.69
C ALA A 713 3.16 -31.32 -4.59
N ARG A 714 4.29 -30.77 -4.14
CA ARG A 714 5.57 -30.91 -4.86
C ARG A 714 6.06 -32.37 -4.93
N ALA A 715 5.85 -33.14 -3.88
CA ALA A 715 6.19 -34.56 -3.89
C ALA A 715 5.37 -35.36 -4.94
N ARG A 716 4.20 -34.85 -5.33
CA ARG A 716 3.39 -35.42 -6.43
C ARG A 716 3.82 -34.94 -7.82
N GLY A 717 4.82 -34.05 -7.91
CA GLY A 717 5.36 -33.53 -9.18
C GLY A 717 4.71 -32.23 -9.67
N SER A 718 3.75 -31.65 -8.93
CA SER A 718 3.09 -30.41 -9.33
C SER A 718 4.01 -29.19 -9.14
N GLU A 719 3.89 -28.21 -10.02
CA GLU A 719 4.45 -26.88 -9.81
C GLU A 719 3.57 -26.11 -8.81
N VAL A 720 4.13 -25.74 -7.66
CA VAL A 720 3.35 -25.17 -6.56
C VAL A 720 3.90 -23.83 -6.11
N MET A 721 3.02 -22.85 -5.94
CA MET A 721 3.36 -21.51 -5.47
C MET A 721 2.74 -21.24 -4.09
N MET A 722 3.57 -20.86 -3.11
CA MET A 722 3.11 -20.33 -1.83
C MET A 722 3.00 -18.80 -1.91
N LEU A 723 1.85 -18.27 -1.51
CA LEU A 723 1.51 -16.85 -1.62
C LEU A 723 1.11 -16.28 -0.27
N ALA A 724 1.55 -15.05 0.01
CA ALA A 724 1.09 -14.27 1.15
C ALA A 724 1.06 -12.77 0.82
N ARG A 725 0.31 -11.99 1.61
CA ARG A 725 0.23 -10.54 1.41
C ARG A 725 1.46 -9.81 1.94
N THR A 726 1.97 -10.20 3.10
CA THR A 726 3.07 -9.50 3.76
C THR A 726 4.42 -10.13 3.44
N ARG A 727 5.48 -9.32 3.46
CA ARG A 727 6.85 -9.84 3.33
C ARG A 727 7.21 -10.76 4.49
N ASP A 728 6.74 -10.44 5.68
CA ASP A 728 6.99 -11.24 6.87
C ASP A 728 6.43 -12.67 6.73
N ASP A 729 5.19 -12.82 6.20
CA ASP A 729 4.61 -14.14 5.91
C ASP A 729 5.39 -14.88 4.80
N VAL A 730 5.85 -14.16 3.78
CA VAL A 730 6.68 -14.74 2.70
C VAL A 730 8.03 -15.21 3.24
N ASP A 731 8.69 -14.41 4.08
CA ASP A 731 9.97 -14.78 4.72
C ASP A 731 9.78 -16.01 5.63
N GLN A 732 8.63 -16.11 6.31
CA GLN A 732 8.24 -17.27 7.09
C GLN A 732 8.14 -18.54 6.22
N LEU A 733 7.42 -18.48 5.13
CA LEU A 733 7.26 -19.60 4.21
C LEU A 733 8.60 -20.00 3.56
N ASN A 734 9.42 -19.04 3.18
CA ASN A 734 10.74 -19.26 2.63
C ASN A 734 11.70 -19.94 3.64
N ALA A 735 11.65 -19.55 4.92
CA ALA A 735 12.47 -20.16 5.95
C ALA A 735 12.10 -21.64 6.17
N LEU A 736 10.80 -21.99 6.16
CA LEU A 736 10.33 -23.36 6.21
C LEU A 736 10.87 -24.20 5.03
N ALA A 737 10.75 -23.64 3.82
CA ALA A 737 11.23 -24.31 2.61
C ALA A 737 12.76 -24.49 2.62
N LYS A 738 13.52 -23.49 3.07
CA LYS A 738 14.98 -23.54 3.22
C LYS A 738 15.39 -24.67 4.17
N THR A 739 14.76 -24.75 5.34
CA THR A 739 15.06 -25.79 6.33
C THR A 739 14.77 -27.17 5.79
N ALA A 740 13.63 -27.36 5.11
CA ALA A 740 13.30 -28.63 4.50
C ALA A 740 14.30 -29.02 3.41
N ALA A 741 14.75 -28.06 2.59
CA ALA A 741 15.77 -28.28 1.57
C ALA A 741 17.11 -28.70 2.19
N GLN A 742 17.50 -28.13 3.33
CA GLN A 742 18.69 -28.53 4.09
C GLN A 742 18.56 -29.96 4.63
N HIS A 743 17.43 -30.29 5.28
CA HIS A 743 17.19 -31.64 5.81
C HIS A 743 17.14 -32.71 4.71
N ALA A 744 16.65 -32.35 3.54
CA ALA A 744 16.62 -33.23 2.38
C ALA A 744 17.98 -33.31 1.63
N GLY A 745 19.03 -32.62 2.09
CA GLY A 745 20.33 -32.54 1.44
C GLY A 745 20.32 -31.78 0.11
N GLN A 746 19.21 -31.09 -0.21
CA GLN A 746 19.08 -30.28 -1.43
C GLN A 746 19.86 -28.98 -1.31
N SER A 747 19.85 -28.36 -0.12
CA SER A 747 20.70 -27.20 0.20
C SER A 747 21.96 -27.70 0.90
N HIS A 748 23.12 -27.51 0.28
CA HIS A 748 24.40 -28.05 0.74
C HIS A 748 25.58 -27.12 0.48
N GLY A 749 26.78 -27.52 0.93
CA GLY A 749 28.01 -26.77 0.72
C GLY A 749 28.16 -25.54 1.65
N PRO A 750 29.14 -24.68 1.37
CA PRO A 750 29.45 -23.51 2.23
C PRO A 750 28.30 -22.50 2.26
N GLN A 751 28.04 -22.01 3.47
CA GLN A 751 27.00 -21.02 3.72
C GLN A 751 27.52 -19.59 3.53
N LEU A 752 26.91 -18.83 2.64
CA LEU A 752 27.11 -17.42 2.49
C LEU A 752 26.09 -16.68 3.36
N VAL A 753 26.54 -15.94 4.38
CA VAL A 753 25.70 -15.13 5.24
C VAL A 753 25.71 -13.68 4.78
N VAL A 754 24.53 -13.12 4.48
CA VAL A 754 24.35 -11.74 4.01
C VAL A 754 23.24 -11.08 4.85
N GLY A 755 23.63 -10.29 5.84
CA GLY A 755 22.68 -9.73 6.81
C GLY A 755 22.01 -10.84 7.63
N GLU A 756 20.68 -10.87 7.65
CA GLU A 756 19.89 -11.91 8.35
C GLU A 756 19.64 -13.17 7.49
N LYS A 757 20.11 -13.21 6.25
CA LYS A 757 19.88 -14.30 5.30
C LYS A 757 21.10 -15.16 5.12
N SER A 758 20.88 -16.42 4.86
CA SER A 758 21.94 -17.36 4.50
C SER A 758 21.60 -18.07 3.18
N PHE A 759 22.58 -18.18 2.31
CA PHE A 759 22.47 -18.80 1.00
C PHE A 759 23.45 -19.96 0.86
N GLN A 760 22.99 -21.06 0.22
CA GLN A 760 23.78 -22.25 -0.05
C GLN A 760 23.46 -22.77 -1.45
N ALA A 761 24.33 -23.60 -2.01
CA ALA A 761 24.00 -24.32 -3.24
C ALA A 761 22.71 -25.14 -3.06
N GLY A 762 21.86 -25.19 -4.08
CA GLY A 762 20.54 -25.83 -4.06
C GLY A 762 19.41 -24.93 -3.55
N ASP A 763 19.70 -23.76 -2.97
CA ASP A 763 18.63 -22.82 -2.58
C ASP A 763 17.95 -22.21 -3.79
N VAL A 764 16.64 -21.99 -3.66
CA VAL A 764 15.88 -21.19 -4.62
C VAL A 764 15.87 -19.74 -4.16
N ILE A 765 16.30 -18.86 -5.04
CA ILE A 765 16.33 -17.42 -4.80
C ILE A 765 15.48 -16.67 -5.83
N ARG A 766 15.19 -15.40 -5.49
CA ARG A 766 14.49 -14.45 -6.34
C ARG A 766 15.19 -13.09 -6.32
N THR A 767 15.31 -12.48 -7.49
CA THR A 767 15.85 -11.14 -7.67
C THR A 767 14.78 -10.07 -7.49
N LYS A 768 15.17 -8.87 -6.98
CA LYS A 768 14.26 -7.75 -6.69
C LYS A 768 14.49 -6.52 -7.56
N ARG A 769 15.48 -6.54 -8.44
CA ARG A 769 15.83 -5.40 -9.28
C ARG A 769 16.31 -5.84 -10.65
N ASN A 770 15.86 -5.15 -11.69
CA ASN A 770 16.43 -5.34 -13.03
C ASN A 770 17.90 -4.89 -13.04
N ASN A 771 18.78 -5.71 -13.61
CA ASN A 771 20.17 -5.31 -13.83
C ASN A 771 20.62 -5.77 -15.23
N ARG A 772 20.79 -4.81 -16.13
CA ARG A 772 21.15 -5.06 -17.52
C ARG A 772 22.64 -5.35 -17.71
N SER A 773 23.47 -5.03 -16.72
CA SER A 773 24.91 -5.35 -16.75
C SER A 773 25.21 -6.81 -16.34
N ILE A 774 24.22 -7.50 -15.75
CA ILE A 774 24.32 -8.92 -15.44
C ILE A 774 23.58 -9.67 -16.57
N THR A 775 24.38 -10.19 -17.52
CA THR A 775 23.86 -10.92 -18.67
C THR A 775 23.39 -12.32 -18.30
N LEU A 776 22.35 -12.79 -18.98
CA LEU A 776 21.78 -14.12 -18.83
C LEU A 776 21.38 -14.62 -20.24
N GLY A 777 22.24 -15.38 -20.90
CA GLY A 777 22.12 -15.70 -22.32
C GLY A 777 22.04 -14.40 -23.15
N GLU A 778 21.06 -14.30 -24.03
CA GLU A 778 20.78 -13.08 -24.82
C GLU A 778 20.02 -12.00 -24.04
N THR A 779 19.72 -12.23 -22.76
CA THR A 779 18.93 -11.34 -21.93
C THR A 779 19.73 -10.84 -20.72
N HIS A 780 19.06 -10.38 -19.69
CA HIS A 780 19.65 -9.88 -18.45
C HIS A 780 18.81 -10.30 -17.23
N VAL A 781 19.38 -10.14 -16.04
CA VAL A 781 18.68 -10.39 -14.77
C VAL A 781 17.54 -9.39 -14.58
N ARG A 782 16.32 -9.92 -14.32
CA ARG A 782 15.08 -9.14 -14.15
C ARG A 782 14.58 -9.22 -12.72
N ASN A 783 13.82 -8.22 -12.32
CA ASN A 783 13.06 -8.28 -11.07
C ASN A 783 12.00 -9.39 -11.15
N GLY A 784 12.02 -10.29 -10.17
CA GLY A 784 11.09 -11.41 -10.08
C GLY A 784 11.60 -12.71 -10.70
N ASP A 785 12.75 -12.72 -11.39
CA ASP A 785 13.35 -13.94 -11.87
C ASP A 785 13.73 -14.85 -10.70
N ARG A 786 13.56 -16.17 -10.88
CA ARG A 786 13.87 -17.18 -9.89
C ARG A 786 15.02 -18.04 -10.36
N TYR A 787 15.92 -18.37 -9.43
CA TYR A 787 17.14 -19.11 -9.72
C TYR A 787 17.37 -20.19 -8.67
N THR A 788 18.05 -21.27 -9.06
CA THR A 788 18.69 -22.19 -8.13
C THR A 788 20.15 -21.79 -7.98
N ILE A 789 20.64 -21.70 -6.76
CA ILE A 789 22.06 -21.46 -6.49
C ILE A 789 22.86 -22.71 -6.82
N LEU A 790 23.84 -22.59 -7.71
CA LEU A 790 24.78 -23.66 -8.03
C LEU A 790 26.00 -23.65 -7.10
N ALA A 791 26.49 -22.46 -6.76
CA ALA A 791 27.62 -22.28 -5.84
C ALA A 791 27.62 -20.87 -5.21
N THR A 792 28.18 -20.79 -4.01
CA THR A 792 28.56 -19.51 -3.38
C THR A 792 30.03 -19.21 -3.67
N THR A 793 30.37 -17.95 -3.91
CA THR A 793 31.75 -17.53 -4.18
C THR A 793 32.39 -16.88 -2.96
N GLY A 794 33.73 -16.98 -2.84
CA GLY A 794 34.47 -16.47 -1.68
C GLY A 794 34.41 -14.93 -1.50
N ASP A 795 34.07 -14.20 -2.56
CA ASP A 795 33.85 -12.75 -2.56
C ASP A 795 32.41 -12.34 -2.21
N GLY A 796 31.52 -13.31 -1.91
CA GLY A 796 30.13 -13.05 -1.55
C GLY A 796 29.15 -13.00 -2.71
N GLY A 797 29.54 -13.44 -3.90
CA GLY A 797 28.68 -13.64 -5.06
C GLY A 797 27.97 -14.98 -5.07
N LEU A 798 27.05 -15.17 -6.03
CA LEU A 798 26.33 -16.42 -6.25
C LEU A 798 26.38 -16.81 -7.72
N LEU A 799 26.83 -18.02 -8.03
CA LEU A 799 26.62 -18.66 -9.32
C LEU A 799 25.22 -19.28 -9.31
N VAL A 800 24.38 -18.91 -10.26
CA VAL A 800 22.97 -19.28 -10.24
C VAL A 800 22.51 -19.78 -11.62
N ASP A 801 21.53 -20.69 -11.62
CA ASP A 801 20.83 -21.19 -12.80
C ASP A 801 19.37 -20.78 -12.77
N GLU A 802 18.86 -20.26 -13.88
CA GLU A 802 17.53 -19.70 -13.97
C GLU A 802 16.48 -20.80 -14.18
N LEU A 803 15.41 -20.76 -13.36
CA LEU A 803 14.40 -21.84 -13.31
C LEU A 803 13.53 -21.97 -14.57
N ALA A 804 13.45 -20.95 -15.41
CA ALA A 804 12.74 -21.00 -16.70
C ALA A 804 13.66 -21.40 -17.87
N GLY A 805 14.93 -21.80 -17.59
CA GLY A 805 15.84 -22.38 -18.59
C GLY A 805 16.59 -21.36 -19.44
N ARG A 806 16.72 -20.10 -19.01
CA ARG A 806 17.50 -19.09 -19.72
C ARG A 806 19.02 -19.22 -19.55
N GLY A 807 19.47 -20.16 -18.69
CA GLY A 807 20.85 -20.47 -18.44
C GLY A 807 21.42 -19.92 -17.14
N THR A 808 22.74 -19.98 -17.00
CA THR A 808 23.46 -19.62 -15.77
C THR A 808 24.04 -18.22 -15.82
N THR A 809 24.17 -17.58 -14.66
CA THR A 809 24.85 -16.30 -14.53
C THR A 809 25.47 -16.12 -13.15
N MET A 810 26.38 -15.12 -13.03
CA MET A 810 26.98 -14.74 -11.77
C MET A 810 26.31 -13.49 -11.21
N LEU A 811 25.77 -13.59 -10.00
CA LEU A 811 25.26 -12.46 -9.25
C LEU A 811 26.38 -11.92 -8.35
N PRO A 812 26.87 -10.69 -8.56
CA PRO A 812 27.95 -10.13 -7.75
C PRO A 812 27.49 -9.81 -6.33
N ALA A 813 28.42 -9.79 -5.38
CA ALA A 813 28.16 -9.62 -3.94
C ALA A 813 27.30 -8.40 -3.58
N ASN A 814 27.54 -7.25 -4.20
CA ASN A 814 26.76 -6.04 -3.98
C ASN A 814 25.29 -6.20 -4.43
N TYR A 815 25.06 -6.91 -5.53
CA TYR A 815 23.71 -7.21 -6.01
C TYR A 815 23.02 -8.21 -5.09
N VAL A 816 23.74 -9.24 -4.63
CA VAL A 816 23.22 -10.25 -3.69
C VAL A 816 22.80 -9.59 -2.38
N ALA A 817 23.61 -8.70 -1.85
CA ALA A 817 23.36 -8.03 -0.58
C ALA A 817 22.05 -7.21 -0.56
N GLU A 818 21.73 -6.56 -1.66
CA GLU A 818 20.63 -5.59 -1.70
C GLU A 818 19.37 -6.13 -2.42
N HIS A 819 19.55 -7.05 -3.37
CA HIS A 819 18.53 -7.36 -4.36
C HIS A 819 18.19 -8.85 -4.49
N VAL A 820 18.62 -9.70 -3.56
CA VAL A 820 18.31 -11.14 -3.57
C VAL A 820 17.55 -11.52 -2.29
N ASP A 821 16.48 -12.30 -2.48
CA ASP A 821 15.72 -12.97 -1.42
C ASP A 821 15.56 -14.46 -1.75
N HIS A 822 15.14 -15.28 -0.76
CA HIS A 822 14.69 -16.64 -1.06
C HIS A 822 13.43 -16.61 -1.93
N GLY A 823 13.23 -17.60 -2.78
CA GLY A 823 12.26 -17.59 -3.87
C GLY A 823 11.25 -18.75 -3.90
N TRP A 824 11.09 -19.52 -2.82
CA TRP A 824 10.08 -20.58 -2.74
C TRP A 824 8.67 -20.05 -2.55
N ALA A 825 8.54 -18.92 -1.82
CA ALA A 825 7.29 -18.19 -1.63
C ALA A 825 7.38 -16.78 -2.20
N SER A 826 6.23 -16.17 -2.50
CA SER A 826 6.14 -14.83 -3.09
C SER A 826 5.02 -14.01 -2.47
N THR A 827 5.14 -12.67 -2.53
CA THR A 827 4.00 -11.81 -2.27
C THR A 827 2.97 -11.94 -3.40
N ILE A 828 1.70 -11.70 -3.08
CA ILE A 828 0.62 -11.73 -4.08
C ILE A 828 0.88 -10.71 -5.20
N ASP A 829 1.35 -9.49 -4.86
CA ASP A 829 1.72 -8.45 -5.83
C ASP A 829 2.77 -8.96 -6.82
N ALA A 830 3.78 -9.65 -6.31
CA ALA A 830 4.88 -10.14 -7.12
C ALA A 830 4.53 -11.38 -7.94
N ALA A 831 3.45 -12.07 -7.59
CA ALA A 831 2.90 -13.21 -8.32
C ALA A 831 1.85 -12.80 -9.37
N GLN A 832 1.51 -11.51 -9.47
CA GLN A 832 0.60 -11.04 -10.51
C GLN A 832 1.20 -11.34 -11.91
N GLY A 833 0.39 -11.84 -12.81
CA GLY A 833 0.82 -12.35 -14.12
C GLY A 833 1.36 -13.80 -14.11
N ALA A 834 1.82 -14.33 -12.97
CA ALA A 834 2.31 -15.71 -12.89
C ALA A 834 1.18 -16.75 -12.96
N THR A 835 1.54 -17.97 -13.40
CA THR A 835 0.64 -19.13 -13.42
C THR A 835 1.42 -20.35 -12.92
N THR A 836 0.77 -21.23 -12.18
CA THR A 836 1.33 -22.47 -11.63
C THR A 836 0.25 -23.56 -11.66
N ASP A 837 0.57 -24.81 -11.33
CA ASP A 837 -0.46 -25.86 -11.25
C ASP A 837 -1.30 -25.64 -9.99
N ILE A 838 -0.66 -25.46 -8.83
CA ILE A 838 -1.33 -25.30 -7.53
C ILE A 838 -0.87 -24.02 -6.88
N ALA A 839 -1.83 -23.17 -6.48
CA ALA A 839 -1.56 -21.98 -5.67
C ALA A 839 -2.09 -22.15 -4.24
N ILE A 840 -1.26 -21.85 -3.26
CA ILE A 840 -1.60 -21.95 -1.85
C ILE A 840 -1.43 -20.56 -1.21
N LEU A 841 -2.54 -19.95 -0.84
CA LEU A 841 -2.62 -18.59 -0.30
C LEU A 841 -2.74 -18.61 1.21
N LEU A 842 -1.84 -17.94 1.90
CA LEU A 842 -1.98 -17.60 3.31
C LEU A 842 -2.82 -16.34 3.47
N VAL A 843 -3.99 -16.45 4.08
CA VAL A 843 -4.94 -15.37 4.30
C VAL A 843 -4.90 -14.93 5.76
N ARG A 844 -4.54 -13.66 5.98
CA ARG A 844 -4.54 -13.01 7.29
C ARG A 844 -5.43 -11.76 7.31
N PRO A 845 -5.80 -11.22 8.48
CA PRO A 845 -6.55 -9.97 8.59
C PRO A 845 -5.86 -8.83 7.82
N GLY A 846 -6.65 -8.02 7.14
CA GLY A 846 -6.15 -6.90 6.35
C GLY A 846 -6.00 -7.16 4.86
N ILE A 847 -6.17 -8.41 4.39
CA ILE A 847 -6.27 -8.70 2.96
C ILE A 847 -7.54 -8.05 2.36
N ASP A 848 -7.45 -7.55 1.15
CA ASP A 848 -8.57 -7.00 0.39
C ASP A 848 -8.99 -7.93 -0.75
N ARG A 849 -10.06 -7.55 -1.44
CA ARG A 849 -10.67 -8.31 -2.53
C ARG A 849 -9.69 -8.60 -3.66
N GLU A 850 -8.95 -7.60 -4.09
CA GLU A 850 -8.04 -7.66 -5.23
C GLU A 850 -6.90 -8.63 -4.96
N HIS A 851 -6.33 -8.60 -3.75
CA HIS A 851 -5.30 -9.56 -3.35
C HIS A 851 -5.85 -10.97 -3.19
N LEU A 852 -7.07 -11.12 -2.64
CA LEU A 852 -7.72 -12.43 -2.52
C LEU A 852 -8.00 -13.02 -3.92
N TYR A 853 -8.54 -12.22 -4.84
CA TYR A 853 -8.80 -12.62 -6.22
C TYR A 853 -7.51 -13.01 -6.96
N VAL A 854 -6.47 -12.17 -6.90
CA VAL A 854 -5.18 -12.49 -7.53
C VAL A 854 -4.59 -13.76 -6.93
N GLY A 855 -4.59 -13.92 -5.61
CA GLY A 855 -4.02 -15.07 -4.93
C GLY A 855 -4.71 -16.40 -5.27
N LEU A 856 -6.06 -16.39 -5.37
CA LEU A 856 -6.87 -17.58 -5.68
C LEU A 856 -7.10 -17.81 -7.19
N THR A 857 -6.32 -17.13 -8.04
CA THR A 857 -6.40 -17.32 -9.50
C THR A 857 -5.03 -17.60 -10.13
N ARG A 858 -4.04 -18.02 -9.34
CA ARG A 858 -2.71 -18.35 -9.89
C ARG A 858 -2.61 -19.80 -10.35
N GLY A 859 -3.30 -20.72 -9.67
CA GLY A 859 -3.33 -22.15 -9.99
C GLY A 859 -4.21 -22.47 -11.20
N ARG A 860 -3.76 -23.43 -12.00
CA ARG A 860 -4.55 -24.02 -13.10
C ARG A 860 -5.41 -25.17 -12.62
N GLU A 861 -4.85 -26.00 -11.72
CA GLU A 861 -5.50 -27.20 -11.18
C GLU A 861 -6.18 -26.90 -9.86
N GLU A 862 -5.48 -26.23 -8.95
CA GLU A 862 -5.98 -25.97 -7.60
C GLU A 862 -5.57 -24.62 -7.05
N ASN A 863 -6.52 -23.96 -6.36
CA ASN A 863 -6.26 -22.77 -5.58
C ASN A 863 -6.80 -22.94 -4.17
N HIS A 864 -5.92 -22.87 -3.17
CA HIS A 864 -6.26 -23.08 -1.76
C HIS A 864 -6.05 -21.83 -0.93
N ALA A 865 -6.97 -21.56 0.01
CA ALA A 865 -6.84 -20.50 1.00
C ALA A 865 -6.70 -21.10 2.41
N TYR A 866 -5.59 -20.83 3.07
CA TYR A 866 -5.36 -21.10 4.48
C TYR A 866 -5.69 -19.84 5.27
N VAL A 867 -6.83 -19.84 5.94
CA VAL A 867 -7.39 -18.67 6.60
C VAL A 867 -7.05 -18.73 8.08
N ALA A 868 -6.26 -17.75 8.53
CA ALA A 868 -5.83 -17.61 9.91
C ALA A 868 -6.42 -16.31 10.49
N PRO A 869 -7.60 -16.35 11.11
CA PRO A 869 -8.16 -15.20 11.80
C PRO A 869 -7.26 -14.83 12.98
N GLN A 870 -6.98 -13.54 13.16
CA GLN A 870 -6.24 -13.08 14.34
C GLN A 870 -7.16 -13.21 15.54
N VAL A 871 -6.70 -13.91 16.56
CA VAL A 871 -7.34 -13.87 17.88
C VAL A 871 -6.82 -12.58 18.53
N ASP A 872 -7.70 -11.58 18.68
CA ASP A 872 -7.34 -10.26 19.24
C ASP A 872 -7.05 -10.30 20.75
N ASP A 873 -7.15 -11.47 21.40
CA ASP A 873 -6.93 -11.66 22.82
C ASP A 873 -6.17 -12.99 23.04
N ASP A 874 -5.02 -12.92 23.75
CA ASP A 874 -4.22 -14.10 24.13
C ASP A 874 -4.99 -15.08 25.06
N HIS A 875 -6.24 -14.76 25.42
CA HIS A 875 -7.13 -15.54 26.30
C HIS A 875 -8.54 -15.77 25.76
N ALA A 876 -8.89 -15.23 24.59
CA ALA A 876 -10.15 -15.57 23.95
C ALA A 876 -10.02 -16.95 23.30
N LEU A 877 -10.86 -17.89 23.71
CA LEU A 877 -11.02 -19.13 22.97
C LEU A 877 -11.42 -18.80 21.53
N PRO A 878 -10.74 -19.37 20.52
CA PRO A 878 -11.11 -19.15 19.14
C PRO A 878 -12.60 -19.49 18.96
N PRO A 879 -13.35 -18.74 18.17
CA PRO A 879 -14.75 -19.04 17.93
C PRO A 879 -14.90 -20.48 17.50
N VAL A 880 -15.78 -21.21 18.17
CA VAL A 880 -16.03 -22.63 17.88
C VAL A 880 -16.69 -22.71 16.52
N GLY A 881 -15.96 -23.33 15.54
CA GLY A 881 -16.46 -23.55 14.17
C GLY A 881 -15.84 -22.66 13.10
N ASP A 882 -16.32 -22.82 11.87
CA ASP A 882 -15.85 -22.17 10.63
C ASP A 882 -16.18 -20.65 10.53
N THR A 883 -16.83 -20.09 11.56
CA THR A 883 -17.37 -18.71 11.54
C THR A 883 -16.29 -17.64 11.48
N GLY A 884 -15.15 -17.85 12.11
CA GLY A 884 -14.05 -16.86 12.12
C GLY A 884 -13.37 -16.71 10.75
N ALA A 885 -13.09 -17.82 10.07
CA ALA A 885 -12.49 -17.82 8.74
C ALA A 885 -13.45 -17.22 7.70
N ARG A 886 -14.73 -17.61 7.74
CA ARG A 886 -15.75 -17.03 6.84
C ARG A 886 -15.91 -15.53 7.07
N SER A 887 -15.97 -15.08 8.33
CA SER A 887 -16.06 -13.65 8.65
C SER A 887 -14.86 -12.84 8.10
N LEU A 888 -13.64 -13.38 8.18
CA LEU A 888 -12.44 -12.74 7.62
C LEU A 888 -12.54 -12.62 6.10
N LEU A 889 -12.97 -13.70 5.41
CA LEU A 889 -13.12 -13.69 3.96
C LEU A 889 -14.25 -12.76 3.51
N HIS A 890 -15.39 -12.71 4.23
CA HIS A 890 -16.45 -11.73 3.99
C HIS A 890 -15.92 -10.30 4.12
N ALA A 891 -15.17 -10.01 5.18
CA ALA A 891 -14.55 -8.70 5.38
C ALA A 891 -13.51 -8.36 4.28
N ALA A 892 -12.78 -9.36 3.78
CA ALA A 892 -11.84 -9.21 2.68
C ALA A 892 -12.57 -8.85 1.37
N LEU A 893 -13.64 -9.57 1.02
CA LEU A 893 -14.44 -9.32 -0.18
C LEU A 893 -15.18 -7.98 -0.13
N ALA A 894 -15.60 -7.55 1.06
CA ALA A 894 -16.24 -6.23 1.25
C ALA A 894 -15.25 -5.07 1.15
N ARG A 895 -13.95 -5.31 1.36
CA ARG A 895 -12.89 -4.29 1.30
C ARG A 895 -12.26 -4.29 -0.08
N SER A 896 -12.39 -3.19 -0.82
CA SER A 896 -11.66 -2.98 -2.05
C SER A 896 -10.38 -2.17 -1.77
N GLY A 897 -9.24 -2.66 -2.26
CA GLY A 897 -7.96 -1.94 -2.35
C GLY A 897 -7.75 -1.28 -3.71
N ARG A 898 -8.77 -1.29 -4.57
CA ARG A 898 -8.70 -0.78 -5.93
C ARG A 898 -8.41 0.72 -5.96
N ASN A 899 -7.47 1.12 -6.80
CA ASN A 899 -7.30 2.51 -7.15
C ASN A 899 -8.48 2.95 -8.02
N GLU A 900 -9.32 3.85 -7.52
CA GLU A 900 -10.37 4.47 -8.31
C GLU A 900 -9.88 5.79 -8.88
N ALA A 901 -10.14 6.05 -10.15
CA ALA A 901 -9.88 7.36 -10.74
C ALA A 901 -10.73 8.43 -10.03
N ALA A 902 -10.14 9.60 -9.80
CA ALA A 902 -10.83 10.71 -9.15
C ALA A 902 -12.10 11.12 -9.90
N HIS A 903 -12.09 11.06 -11.24
CA HIS A 903 -13.28 11.29 -12.07
C HIS A 903 -14.38 10.25 -11.84
N THR A 904 -14.07 8.99 -11.57
CA THR A 904 -15.08 7.97 -11.26
C THR A 904 -15.79 8.29 -9.96
N LEU A 905 -15.06 8.72 -8.93
CA LEU A 905 -15.65 9.16 -7.66
C LEU A 905 -16.48 10.42 -7.82
N LEU A 906 -16.02 11.37 -8.62
CA LEU A 906 -16.73 12.61 -8.92
C LEU A 906 -18.03 12.34 -9.68
N ASP A 907 -18.02 11.47 -10.70
CA ASP A 907 -19.21 11.09 -11.47
C ASP A 907 -20.24 10.39 -10.57
N ARG A 908 -19.78 9.48 -9.69
CA ARG A 908 -20.65 8.79 -8.72
C ARG A 908 -21.30 9.77 -7.74
N ALA A 909 -20.53 10.71 -7.21
CA ALA A 909 -21.03 11.75 -6.32
C ALA A 909 -22.04 12.66 -7.03
N ASN A 910 -21.77 13.07 -8.25
CA ASN A 910 -22.68 13.87 -9.06
C ASN A 910 -23.96 13.12 -9.39
N ALA A 911 -23.89 11.82 -9.68
CA ALA A 911 -25.06 10.97 -9.92
C ALA A 911 -25.92 10.82 -8.66
N ALA A 912 -25.29 10.65 -7.48
CA ALA A 912 -26.00 10.53 -6.20
C ALA A 912 -26.71 11.83 -5.79
N ASN A 913 -26.20 12.99 -6.24
CA ASN A 913 -26.78 14.31 -5.95
C ASN A 913 -27.76 14.79 -7.02
N ARG A 914 -28.01 14.04 -8.09
CA ARG A 914 -29.06 14.35 -9.05
C ARG A 914 -30.40 14.15 -8.37
N PRO A 915 -31.34 15.14 -8.41
CA PRO A 915 -32.69 14.91 -7.93
C PRO A 915 -33.26 13.70 -8.70
N ALA A 916 -33.87 12.76 -7.99
CA ALA A 916 -34.54 11.63 -8.60
C ALA A 916 -35.54 12.18 -9.61
N LEU A 917 -35.34 11.88 -10.89
CA LEU A 917 -36.36 12.16 -11.89
C LEU A 917 -37.64 11.48 -11.43
N PRO A 918 -38.79 12.17 -11.42
CA PRO A 918 -40.04 11.53 -11.05
C PRO A 918 -40.18 10.27 -11.89
N VAL A 919 -40.39 9.15 -11.23
CA VAL A 919 -40.62 7.87 -11.93
C VAL A 919 -41.80 8.08 -12.87
N PRO A 920 -41.62 7.92 -14.19
CA PRO A 920 -42.71 8.15 -15.12
C PRO A 920 -43.89 7.25 -14.69
N SER A 921 -45.09 7.81 -14.65
CA SER A 921 -46.27 6.99 -14.34
C SER A 921 -46.39 5.84 -15.35
N ALA A 922 -46.94 4.72 -14.95
CA ALA A 922 -47.15 3.56 -15.83
C ALA A 922 -47.84 3.98 -17.16
N ARG A 923 -48.69 5.00 -17.11
CA ARG A 923 -49.34 5.59 -18.27
C ARG A 923 -48.32 6.36 -19.16
N ALA A 924 -47.37 7.08 -18.59
CA ALA A 924 -46.31 7.78 -19.35
C ALA A 924 -45.35 6.79 -20.03
N ILE A 925 -45.03 5.67 -19.36
CA ILE A 925 -44.24 4.59 -19.94
C ILE A 925 -44.95 3.93 -21.09
N GLN A 926 -46.25 3.65 -20.95
CA GLN A 926 -47.09 3.07 -22.01
C GLN A 926 -47.21 4.04 -23.22
N THR A 927 -47.39 5.33 -22.94
CA THR A 927 -47.44 6.34 -24.01
C THR A 927 -46.13 6.45 -24.80
N ALA A 928 -44.99 6.51 -24.07
CA ALA A 928 -43.68 6.53 -24.70
C ALA A 928 -43.40 5.26 -25.52
N ALA A 929 -43.76 4.08 -25.02
CA ALA A 929 -43.61 2.83 -25.74
C ALA A 929 -44.51 2.79 -27.02
N ALA A 930 -45.75 3.34 -26.93
CA ALA A 930 -46.64 3.44 -28.07
C ALA A 930 -46.10 4.43 -29.14
N GLU A 931 -45.53 5.56 -28.71
CA GLU A 931 -44.91 6.53 -29.61
C GLU A 931 -43.66 5.99 -30.31
N GLU A 932 -42.82 5.22 -29.55
CA GLU A 932 -41.66 4.56 -30.13
C GLU A 932 -42.05 3.45 -31.12
N ALA A 933 -43.07 2.66 -30.82
CA ALA A 933 -43.62 1.67 -31.75
C ALA A 933 -44.17 2.33 -33.01
N ALA A 934 -44.92 3.44 -32.88
CA ALA A 934 -45.41 4.22 -34.03
C ALA A 934 -44.27 4.87 -34.85
N ALA A 935 -43.21 5.35 -34.20
CA ALA A 935 -42.03 5.87 -34.88
C ALA A 935 -41.26 4.77 -35.64
N ARG A 936 -41.18 3.56 -35.05
CA ARG A 936 -40.57 2.40 -35.70
C ARG A 936 -41.38 1.93 -36.90
N SER A 937 -42.72 1.90 -36.82
CA SER A 937 -43.61 1.59 -37.94
C SER A 937 -43.47 2.60 -39.06
N ARG A 938 -43.39 3.90 -38.76
CA ARG A 938 -43.16 4.98 -39.78
C ARG A 938 -41.80 4.81 -40.46
N ARG A 939 -40.74 4.47 -39.73
CA ARG A 939 -39.42 4.20 -40.35
C ARG A 939 -39.46 3.00 -41.27
N LEU A 940 -40.10 1.91 -40.87
CA LEU A 940 -40.26 0.72 -41.71
C LEU A 940 -41.09 1.00 -42.98
N ALA A 941 -42.18 1.78 -42.88
CA ALA A 941 -42.99 2.19 -44.03
C ALA A 941 -42.17 3.08 -44.97
N THR A 942 -41.38 4.03 -44.45
CA THR A 942 -40.48 4.88 -45.27
C THR A 942 -39.43 4.03 -45.96
N GLN A 943 -38.84 3.06 -45.24
CA GLN A 943 -37.86 2.14 -45.85
C GLN A 943 -38.46 1.30 -46.95
N GLN A 944 -39.71 0.81 -46.81
CA GLN A 944 -40.43 0.06 -47.84
C GLN A 944 -40.70 0.89 -49.07
N ILE A 945 -41.07 2.17 -48.90
CA ILE A 945 -41.25 3.11 -50.02
C ILE A 945 -39.94 3.33 -50.74
N ILE A 946 -38.85 3.52 -50.01
CA ILE A 946 -37.51 3.69 -50.65
C ILE A 946 -37.08 2.42 -51.42
N ASP A 947 -37.35 1.24 -50.86
CA ASP A 947 -37.01 -0.02 -51.51
C ASP A 947 -37.90 -0.30 -52.72
N GLN A 948 -39.17 0.12 -52.71
CA GLN A 948 -40.07 0.07 -53.88
C GLN A 948 -39.59 1.00 -54.98
N HIS A 949 -39.20 2.23 -54.64
CA HIS A 949 -38.63 3.17 -55.64
C HIS A 949 -37.34 2.64 -56.28
N ARG A 950 -36.43 2.10 -55.45
CA ARG A 950 -35.21 1.46 -55.97
C ARG A 950 -35.48 0.23 -56.84
N ARG A 951 -36.54 -0.52 -56.59
CA ARG A 951 -36.97 -1.64 -57.48
C ARG A 951 -37.55 -1.13 -58.74
N ALA A 952 -38.34 -0.04 -58.70
CA ALA A 952 -38.93 0.57 -59.91
C ALA A 952 -37.83 1.17 -60.80
N GLU A 953 -36.83 1.87 -60.22
CA GLU A 953 -35.69 2.40 -60.99
C GLU A 953 -34.82 1.29 -61.63
N ARG A 954 -34.70 0.12 -61.00
CA ARG A 954 -34.02 -1.05 -61.58
C ARG A 954 -34.85 -1.78 -62.67
N GLY A 955 -36.18 -1.61 -62.65
CA GLY A 955 -37.10 -2.17 -63.62
C GLY A 955 -37.09 -1.37 -64.94
N VAL A 956 -36.88 -0.06 -64.85
CA VAL A 956 -36.86 0.82 -66.03
C VAL A 956 -35.55 0.71 -66.84
N GLY A 957 -34.46 0.25 -66.26
CA GLY A 957 -33.13 0.06 -66.89
C GLY A 957 -33.00 -1.22 -67.74
N ARG A 958 -34.05 -2.07 -67.90
CA ARG A 958 -34.01 -3.30 -68.73
C ARG A 958 -34.90 -3.29 -69.96
N GLY A 959 -35.36 -2.11 -70.40
CA GLY A 959 -36.35 -1.99 -71.49
C GLY A 959 -35.89 -1.14 -72.67
N ILE A 960 -34.61 -0.81 -72.84
CA ILE A 960 -34.12 -0.19 -74.11
C ILE A 960 -32.80 -0.87 -74.46
N GLY A 961 -32.88 -1.92 -75.26
CA GLY A 961 -31.74 -2.60 -75.85
C GLY A 961 -32.23 -3.37 -77.07
N LEU A 962 -32.38 -2.66 -78.16
CA LEU A 962 -32.27 -3.13 -79.50
C LEU A 962 -31.14 -2.38 -80.11
#